data_6ade10bbe6ee4ba8ac54c9d206959417
#
_entry.id   6ade10bbe6ee4ba8ac54c9d206959417
#
_cell.length_a   1.000
_cell.length_b   1.000
_cell.length_c   1.000
_cell.angle_alpha   90.00
_cell.angle_beta   90.00
_cell.angle_gamma   90.00
#
_symmetry.space_group_name_H-M   'P 1'
#
loop_
_entity.id
_entity.type
_entity.pdbx_description
1 polymer ?
#
loop_
_entity_poly.entity_id
_entity_poly.type
_entity_poly.pdbx_seq_one_letter_code
_entity_poly.pdbx_strand_id
1 'polypeptide(L)'
;MKKGPDYVLLFFAAIYLIVHFIPDLGGADVMGAQWLYTSIVDLVVFGYLLFNINKYKEAIQAIFNSRFTLIYLIYFIWALISISYAMNAIEAMVCLARLASTFLLFINISILLYKKELSSFYTYLCVILSLILICDALYVIKGFVNNMDTMALDQNIVSLTGNNGNKNVMAASLLIKVPFALYLIVTGKFLQKIIGLVTVFLGVFAVFIMNTRSTYVALLIIVLLFCITSIIFLYKNKKKLIFQLLLFIIPVALAFLSANTVLSNAIKMQESQGGYGSVTKRIGDITIASEEGSRIHLWWAALDYFQKHPILGAGYGNWKLASIPYEKERTNDLYVPYHSHNDFFENGADLGVIGIVCYFLFFIVLGIVTLRLWQNKNAMQYYFITTISIMVLACYFIDAFFNFPTERTIMQTMLAFSFALVMAPAYLINEDLIAMPKFKLFSQTLSKYSFVLLTIATLLPSIFINNQVYESLKVQKYVMGEIDADPKMALDEVKSAFPMFPNLSTSTLPIKALVARYYFRDKMYDESMRLLNESENVNPALHYNDFIRTAIYAAKQNYDSTAYYAYRAFYNWPRATSYYKNALFAAAKKKDTVEINKVYNVYKTYRDGGEAVNQYLMAMYEVKGGADKYMLNILDSAFVHFPKDTAALYNARNLLSRGVLGSQGSGQAVFTNQYSTDGGKLFAKGKYTQAANMYLKASNAEPNNYTHYENVAICYYTNKNYEKSIIYFDKAASFAANNTGKSEFFKAMSLVAMGKNSDACGPLQAAKKKNYPDIDKFIALYCK
;
A
#
# COMPACT_ATOMS: atom_id res chain seq x y z
N MET A 1 -24.45 -39.10 25.40
CA MET A 1 -23.92 -37.79 25.89
C MET A 1 -23.14 -37.17 24.76
N LYS A 2 -23.50 -35.97 24.28
CA LYS A 2 -22.67 -35.22 23.33
C LYS A 2 -21.35 -34.90 24.04
N LYS A 3 -20.23 -35.37 23.51
CA LYS A 3 -18.89 -34.98 24.02
C LYS A 3 -18.78 -33.49 23.91
N GLY A 4 -18.30 -32.86 24.96
CA GLY A 4 -17.99 -31.42 24.95
C GLY A 4 -16.94 -31.07 23.90
N PRO A 5 -16.72 -29.76 23.61
CA PRO A 5 -15.73 -29.35 22.64
C PRO A 5 -14.33 -29.80 23.05
N ASP A 6 -13.47 -30.07 22.06
CA ASP A 6 -12.04 -30.26 22.33
C ASP A 6 -11.41 -28.89 22.64
N TYR A 7 -11.30 -28.58 23.92
CA TYR A 7 -10.81 -27.27 24.41
C TYR A 7 -9.37 -26.98 23.96
N VAL A 8 -8.53 -28.02 23.81
CA VAL A 8 -7.14 -27.86 23.33
C VAL A 8 -7.12 -27.40 21.88
N LEU A 9 -7.89 -28.05 21.03
CA LEU A 9 -8.03 -27.65 19.64
C LEU A 9 -8.62 -26.23 19.52
N LEU A 10 -9.65 -25.93 20.31
CA LEU A 10 -10.28 -24.61 20.32
C LEU A 10 -9.31 -23.51 20.80
N PHE A 11 -8.53 -23.79 21.82
CA PHE A 11 -7.49 -22.88 22.34
C PHE A 11 -6.45 -22.56 21.25
N PHE A 12 -5.89 -23.59 20.60
CA PHE A 12 -4.90 -23.38 19.54
C PHE A 12 -5.52 -22.68 18.31
N ALA A 13 -6.73 -22.98 17.94
CA ALA A 13 -7.42 -22.24 16.89
C ALA A 13 -7.60 -20.75 17.26
N ALA A 14 -7.98 -20.46 18.51
CA ALA A 14 -8.19 -19.11 18.97
C ALA A 14 -6.89 -18.29 18.98
N ILE A 15 -5.76 -18.84 19.47
CA ILE A 15 -4.50 -18.10 19.46
C ILE A 15 -3.98 -17.82 18.04
N TYR A 16 -4.16 -18.71 17.06
CA TYR A 16 -3.86 -18.37 15.68
C TYR A 16 -4.72 -17.18 15.17
N LEU A 17 -6.01 -17.15 15.54
CA LEU A 17 -6.92 -16.09 15.12
C LEU A 17 -6.69 -14.74 15.82
N ILE A 18 -5.93 -14.69 16.91
CA ILE A 18 -5.51 -13.42 17.55
C ILE A 18 -4.69 -12.56 16.59
N VAL A 19 -4.07 -13.13 15.56
CA VAL A 19 -3.33 -12.36 14.52
C VAL A 19 -4.15 -11.19 13.94
N HIS A 20 -5.48 -11.30 13.92
CA HIS A 20 -6.38 -10.23 13.45
C HIS A 20 -6.27 -8.94 14.28
N PHE A 21 -5.81 -9.04 15.53
CA PHE A 21 -5.69 -7.93 16.46
C PHE A 21 -4.25 -7.43 16.66
N ILE A 22 -3.26 -8.06 15.99
CA ILE A 22 -1.86 -7.65 16.10
C ILE A 22 -1.62 -6.42 15.22
N PRO A 23 -1.32 -5.23 15.82
CA PRO A 23 -1.01 -4.01 15.08
C PRO A 23 0.45 -4.01 14.59
N ASP A 24 0.91 -2.87 14.03
CA ASP A 24 2.28 -2.71 13.52
C ASP A 24 3.38 -2.76 14.60
N LEU A 25 3.00 -2.57 15.89
CA LEU A 25 3.91 -2.55 17.03
C LEU A 25 5.17 -1.68 16.81
N GLY A 26 4.98 -0.54 16.12
CA GLY A 26 6.05 0.42 15.82
C GLY A 26 6.79 0.17 14.51
N GLY A 27 6.45 -0.87 13.75
CA GLY A 27 7.00 -1.11 12.41
C GLY A 27 6.42 -0.18 11.34
N ALA A 28 7.07 -0.16 10.17
CA ALA A 28 6.57 0.53 8.99
C ALA A 28 5.34 -0.15 8.35
N ASP A 29 5.16 -1.45 8.62
CA ASP A 29 4.04 -2.26 8.16
C ASP A 29 3.58 -3.24 9.25
N VAL A 30 2.30 -3.60 9.24
CA VAL A 30 1.70 -4.58 10.17
C VAL A 30 2.21 -6.00 9.95
N MET A 31 2.67 -6.33 8.73
CA MET A 31 3.06 -7.69 8.34
C MET A 31 4.21 -8.24 9.18
N GLY A 32 5.20 -7.41 9.54
CA GLY A 32 6.35 -7.86 10.32
C GLY A 32 5.95 -8.46 11.66
N ALA A 33 5.14 -7.72 12.44
CA ALA A 33 4.65 -8.18 13.75
C ALA A 33 3.73 -9.41 13.61
N GLN A 34 2.85 -9.43 12.61
CA GLN A 34 1.90 -10.53 12.40
C GLN A 34 2.57 -11.83 11.97
N TRP A 35 3.57 -11.79 11.07
CA TRP A 35 4.32 -12.99 10.66
C TRP A 35 5.19 -13.53 11.79
N LEU A 36 5.83 -12.66 12.58
CA LEU A 36 6.55 -13.07 13.78
C LEU A 36 5.62 -13.75 14.77
N TYR A 37 4.46 -13.13 15.05
CA TYR A 37 3.45 -13.71 15.94
C TYR A 37 3.03 -15.11 15.48
N THR A 38 2.70 -15.29 14.21
CA THR A 38 2.27 -16.57 13.65
C THR A 38 3.34 -17.65 13.80
N SER A 39 4.61 -17.32 13.52
CA SER A 39 5.71 -18.27 13.69
C SER A 39 5.94 -18.65 15.17
N ILE A 40 5.71 -17.74 16.12
CA ILE A 40 5.76 -18.04 17.55
C ILE A 40 4.61 -18.98 17.94
N VAL A 41 3.39 -18.75 17.41
CA VAL A 41 2.26 -19.64 17.65
C VAL A 41 2.52 -21.03 17.07
N ASP A 42 3.12 -21.13 15.86
CA ASP A 42 3.56 -22.39 15.28
C ASP A 42 4.51 -23.15 16.21
N LEU A 43 5.46 -22.45 16.86
CA LEU A 43 6.37 -23.06 17.82
C LEU A 43 5.64 -23.61 19.05
N VAL A 44 4.67 -22.87 19.58
CA VAL A 44 3.89 -23.30 20.76
C VAL A 44 3.06 -24.53 20.42
N VAL A 45 2.40 -24.57 19.25
CA VAL A 45 1.60 -25.72 18.79
C VAL A 45 2.49 -26.91 18.49
N PHE A 46 3.62 -26.71 17.82
CA PHE A 46 4.60 -27.76 17.57
C PHE A 46 5.12 -28.36 18.87
N GLY A 47 5.48 -27.54 19.87
CA GLY A 47 5.89 -28.01 21.20
C GLY A 47 4.85 -28.93 21.83
N TYR A 48 3.57 -28.52 21.81
CA TYR A 48 2.47 -29.35 22.28
C TYR A 48 2.35 -30.68 21.52
N LEU A 49 2.44 -30.65 20.18
CA LEU A 49 2.37 -31.87 19.33
C LEU A 49 3.57 -32.79 19.57
N LEU A 50 4.76 -32.21 19.78
CA LEU A 50 5.98 -32.96 20.07
C LEU A 50 5.89 -33.73 21.40
N PHE A 51 5.43 -33.06 22.46
CA PHE A 51 5.18 -33.71 23.75
C PHE A 51 4.14 -34.82 23.69
N ASN A 52 3.18 -34.72 22.77
CA ASN A 52 2.10 -35.66 22.56
C ASN A 52 2.26 -36.50 21.28
N ILE A 53 3.45 -36.60 20.71
CA ILE A 53 3.68 -37.14 19.37
C ILE A 53 3.15 -38.58 19.18
N ASN A 54 3.21 -39.41 20.23
CA ASN A 54 2.68 -40.79 20.20
C ASN A 54 1.16 -40.83 20.11
N LYS A 55 0.45 -39.84 20.68
CA LYS A 55 -1.00 -39.66 20.57
C LYS A 55 -1.42 -39.31 19.16
N TYR A 56 -0.62 -38.50 18.47
CA TYR A 56 -0.92 -37.97 17.14
C TYR A 56 -0.25 -38.71 15.98
N LYS A 57 0.43 -39.87 16.24
CA LYS A 57 1.20 -40.61 15.23
C LYS A 57 0.38 -41.01 13.98
N GLU A 58 -0.90 -41.43 14.18
CA GLU A 58 -1.81 -41.79 13.08
C GLU A 58 -2.23 -40.55 12.28
N ALA A 59 -2.50 -39.44 12.96
CA ALA A 59 -2.81 -38.14 12.34
C ALA A 59 -1.65 -37.66 11.46
N ILE A 60 -0.44 -37.64 12.01
CA ILE A 60 0.77 -37.28 11.29
C ILE A 60 0.95 -38.13 10.04
N GLN A 61 0.82 -39.45 10.17
CA GLN A 61 0.94 -40.37 9.03
C GLN A 61 -0.12 -40.09 7.95
N ALA A 62 -1.37 -39.92 8.35
CA ALA A 62 -2.48 -39.68 7.42
C ALA A 62 -2.30 -38.38 6.64
N ILE A 63 -1.88 -37.30 7.33
CA ILE A 63 -1.68 -35.99 6.73
C ILE A 63 -0.49 -35.99 5.78
N PHE A 64 0.65 -36.59 6.17
CA PHE A 64 1.83 -36.66 5.31
C PHE A 64 1.63 -37.58 4.08
N ASN A 65 0.71 -38.56 4.13
CA ASN A 65 0.31 -39.37 2.97
C ASN A 65 -0.89 -38.79 2.20
N SER A 66 -1.37 -37.58 2.57
CA SER A 66 -2.44 -36.91 1.83
C SER A 66 -1.92 -36.33 0.52
N ARG A 67 -2.70 -36.51 -0.56
CA ARG A 67 -2.40 -35.91 -1.88
C ARG A 67 -2.28 -34.41 -1.79
N PHE A 68 -3.13 -33.76 -1.03
CA PHE A 68 -3.10 -32.31 -0.85
C PHE A 68 -1.80 -31.85 -0.18
N THR A 69 -1.40 -32.52 0.91
CA THR A 69 -0.13 -32.22 1.60
C THR A 69 1.08 -32.43 0.69
N LEU A 70 1.06 -33.48 -0.16
CA LEU A 70 2.14 -33.74 -1.11
C LEU A 70 2.25 -32.65 -2.18
N ILE A 71 1.12 -32.14 -2.70
CA ILE A 71 1.12 -31.02 -3.65
C ILE A 71 1.67 -29.76 -2.96
N TYR A 72 1.25 -29.51 -1.71
CA TYR A 72 1.76 -28.36 -0.95
C TYR A 72 3.25 -28.50 -0.66
N LEU A 73 3.72 -29.69 -0.35
CA LEU A 73 5.14 -29.99 -0.14
C LEU A 73 5.96 -29.80 -1.44
N ILE A 74 5.44 -30.21 -2.58
CA ILE A 74 6.08 -29.97 -3.90
C ILE A 74 6.19 -28.47 -4.14
N TYR A 75 5.13 -27.70 -3.92
CA TYR A 75 5.14 -26.25 -4.03
C TYR A 75 6.20 -25.62 -3.11
N PHE A 76 6.22 -26.03 -1.84
CA PHE A 76 7.18 -25.56 -0.84
C PHE A 76 8.63 -25.87 -1.22
N ILE A 77 8.92 -27.12 -1.62
CA ILE A 77 10.26 -27.53 -2.04
C ILE A 77 10.69 -26.75 -3.29
N TRP A 78 9.78 -26.52 -4.23
CA TRP A 78 10.09 -25.76 -5.44
C TRP A 78 10.41 -24.29 -5.11
N ALA A 79 9.65 -23.69 -4.21
CA ALA A 79 9.95 -22.37 -3.68
C ALA A 79 11.30 -22.32 -2.93
N LEU A 80 11.65 -23.38 -2.18
CA LEU A 80 12.97 -23.51 -1.53
C LEU A 80 14.10 -23.60 -2.56
N ILE A 81 13.95 -24.42 -3.61
CA ILE A 81 14.95 -24.54 -4.69
C ILE A 81 15.13 -23.19 -5.40
N SER A 82 14.08 -22.40 -5.53
CA SER A 82 14.14 -21.12 -6.23
C SER A 82 15.11 -20.12 -5.61
N ILE A 83 15.46 -20.25 -4.32
CA ILE A 83 16.47 -19.41 -3.67
C ILE A 83 17.80 -19.45 -4.40
N SER A 84 18.17 -20.60 -4.99
CA SER A 84 19.46 -20.80 -5.64
C SER A 84 19.63 -20.00 -6.95
N TYR A 85 18.52 -19.59 -7.58
CA TYR A 85 18.53 -18.83 -8.83
C TYR A 85 17.72 -17.51 -8.76
N ALA A 86 17.16 -17.19 -7.60
CA ALA A 86 16.37 -15.99 -7.41
C ALA A 86 17.16 -14.71 -7.72
N MET A 87 16.52 -13.70 -8.30
CA MET A 87 17.13 -12.38 -8.54
C MET A 87 17.69 -11.78 -7.25
N ASN A 88 16.98 -11.97 -6.13
CA ASN A 88 17.43 -11.64 -4.78
C ASN A 88 17.12 -12.81 -3.84
N ALA A 89 18.14 -13.59 -3.51
CA ALA A 89 18.04 -14.77 -2.65
C ALA A 89 17.56 -14.42 -1.23
N ILE A 90 17.93 -13.25 -0.69
CA ILE A 90 17.51 -12.81 0.65
C ILE A 90 16.01 -12.54 0.67
N GLU A 91 15.48 -11.89 -0.36
CA GLU A 91 14.02 -11.66 -0.47
C GLU A 91 13.26 -12.99 -0.63
N ALA A 92 13.80 -13.93 -1.42
CA ALA A 92 13.21 -15.26 -1.54
C ALA A 92 13.18 -16.01 -0.18
N MET A 93 14.23 -15.88 0.65
CA MET A 93 14.23 -16.44 2.01
C MET A 93 13.16 -15.79 2.91
N VAL A 94 12.96 -14.47 2.83
CA VAL A 94 11.92 -13.76 3.57
C VAL A 94 10.52 -14.26 3.18
N CYS A 95 10.25 -14.37 1.89
CA CYS A 95 8.97 -14.90 1.40
C CYS A 95 8.78 -16.37 1.75
N LEU A 96 9.84 -17.19 1.67
CA LEU A 96 9.80 -18.59 2.08
C LEU A 96 9.52 -18.77 3.58
N ALA A 97 10.04 -17.90 4.45
CA ALA A 97 9.75 -17.94 5.88
C ALA A 97 8.26 -17.74 6.17
N ARG A 98 7.59 -16.85 5.42
CA ARG A 98 6.13 -16.64 5.49
C ARG A 98 5.35 -17.85 4.98
N LEU A 99 5.76 -18.41 3.84
CA LEU A 99 5.16 -19.63 3.28
C LEU A 99 5.30 -20.80 4.26
N ALA A 100 6.48 -20.95 4.91
CA ALA A 100 6.71 -21.97 5.92
C ALA A 100 5.74 -21.85 7.11
N SER A 101 5.54 -20.65 7.63
CA SER A 101 4.57 -20.42 8.71
C SER A 101 3.14 -20.80 8.29
N THR A 102 2.70 -20.44 7.08
CA THR A 102 1.38 -20.83 6.56
C THR A 102 1.26 -22.35 6.40
N PHE A 103 2.31 -22.99 5.89
CA PHE A 103 2.34 -24.45 5.72
C PHE A 103 2.30 -25.17 7.06
N LEU A 104 3.08 -24.71 8.05
CA LEU A 104 3.09 -25.28 9.39
C LEU A 104 1.75 -25.10 10.10
N LEU A 105 1.13 -23.91 9.99
CA LEU A 105 -0.21 -23.68 10.50
C LEU A 105 -1.22 -24.70 9.94
N PHE A 106 -1.21 -24.92 8.60
CA PHE A 106 -2.05 -25.91 7.96
C PHE A 106 -1.81 -27.33 8.52
N ILE A 107 -0.55 -27.76 8.63
CA ILE A 107 -0.18 -29.07 9.18
C ILE A 107 -0.62 -29.20 10.63
N ASN A 108 -0.32 -28.22 11.48
CA ASN A 108 -0.64 -28.20 12.91
C ASN A 108 -2.16 -28.33 13.14
N ILE A 109 -2.96 -27.49 12.48
CA ILE A 109 -4.43 -27.55 12.62
C ILE A 109 -5.00 -28.85 12.03
N SER A 110 -4.46 -29.35 10.93
CA SER A 110 -4.90 -30.62 10.33
C SER A 110 -4.65 -31.80 11.28
N ILE A 111 -3.48 -31.86 11.95
CA ILE A 111 -3.16 -32.89 12.94
C ILE A 111 -4.13 -32.83 14.12
N LEU A 112 -4.39 -31.62 14.63
CA LEU A 112 -5.29 -31.42 15.76
C LEU A 112 -6.76 -31.76 15.42
N LEU A 113 -7.19 -31.56 14.18
CA LEU A 113 -8.54 -31.85 13.67
C LEU A 113 -8.77 -33.33 13.30
N TYR A 114 -7.69 -34.10 13.15
CA TYR A 114 -7.78 -35.47 12.65
C TYR A 114 -8.69 -36.35 13.52
N LYS A 115 -9.72 -36.93 12.90
CA LYS A 115 -10.74 -37.84 13.53
C LYS A 115 -11.41 -37.23 14.77
N LYS A 116 -11.54 -35.91 14.87
CA LYS A 116 -12.24 -35.25 15.96
C LYS A 116 -13.74 -35.09 15.65
N GLU A 117 -14.54 -35.03 16.73
CA GLU A 117 -15.93 -34.60 16.60
C GLU A 117 -15.97 -33.14 16.21
N LEU A 118 -16.53 -32.83 15.03
CA LEU A 118 -16.41 -31.54 14.42
C LEU A 118 -17.53 -30.56 14.79
N SER A 119 -18.73 -31.04 15.14
CA SER A 119 -19.91 -30.15 15.19
C SER A 119 -19.83 -29.12 16.33
N SER A 120 -19.38 -29.54 17.51
CA SER A 120 -19.17 -28.61 18.63
C SER A 120 -17.99 -27.67 18.39
N PHE A 121 -16.88 -28.21 17.87
CA PHE A 121 -15.72 -27.37 17.52
C PHE A 121 -16.10 -26.27 16.51
N TYR A 122 -16.79 -26.65 15.41
CA TYR A 122 -17.23 -25.67 14.40
C TYR A 122 -18.15 -24.60 14.97
N THR A 123 -19.07 -24.98 15.86
CA THR A 123 -19.96 -24.01 16.49
C THR A 123 -19.17 -22.94 17.25
N TYR A 124 -18.19 -23.33 18.07
CA TYR A 124 -17.37 -22.38 18.81
C TYR A 124 -16.43 -21.58 17.91
N LEU A 125 -15.82 -22.21 16.91
CA LEU A 125 -15.00 -21.52 15.91
C LEU A 125 -15.81 -20.46 15.18
N CYS A 126 -17.05 -20.78 14.78
CA CYS A 126 -17.95 -19.82 14.12
C CYS A 126 -18.34 -18.67 15.05
N VAL A 127 -18.52 -18.90 16.34
CA VAL A 127 -18.76 -17.84 17.32
C VAL A 127 -17.53 -16.92 17.42
N ILE A 128 -16.32 -17.47 17.56
CA ILE A 128 -15.08 -16.69 17.65
C ILE A 128 -14.91 -15.83 16.39
N LEU A 129 -15.02 -16.41 15.20
CA LEU A 129 -14.87 -15.67 13.94
C LEU A 129 -15.98 -14.63 13.73
N SER A 130 -17.21 -14.90 14.21
CA SER A 130 -18.29 -13.92 14.20
C SER A 130 -17.98 -12.73 15.11
N LEU A 131 -17.45 -12.97 16.30
CA LEU A 131 -17.05 -11.88 17.21
C LEU A 131 -15.89 -11.07 16.64
N ILE A 132 -14.89 -11.71 16.04
CA ILE A 132 -13.79 -11.02 15.34
C ILE A 132 -14.36 -10.14 14.22
N LEU A 133 -15.28 -10.69 13.39
CA LEU A 133 -15.91 -9.92 12.32
C LEU A 133 -16.72 -8.72 12.84
N ILE A 134 -17.45 -8.87 13.94
CA ILE A 134 -18.15 -7.74 14.57
C ILE A 134 -17.15 -6.66 15.01
N CYS A 135 -16.06 -7.03 15.67
CA CYS A 135 -15.03 -6.07 16.10
C CYS A 135 -14.41 -5.34 14.91
N ASP A 136 -14.04 -6.08 13.86
CA ASP A 136 -13.46 -5.52 12.64
C ASP A 136 -14.45 -4.59 11.91
N ALA A 137 -15.72 -4.98 11.81
CA ALA A 137 -16.77 -4.18 11.19
C ALA A 137 -17.04 -2.88 11.97
N LEU A 138 -17.11 -2.96 13.29
CA LEU A 138 -17.29 -1.78 14.14
C LEU A 138 -16.08 -0.84 14.06
N TYR A 139 -14.87 -1.39 13.95
CA TYR A 139 -13.67 -0.58 13.73
C TYR A 139 -13.75 0.21 12.42
N VAL A 140 -14.12 -0.44 11.32
CA VAL A 140 -14.30 0.19 10.00
C VAL A 140 -15.41 1.26 10.06
N ILE A 141 -16.57 0.94 10.64
CA ILE A 141 -17.71 1.87 10.76
C ILE A 141 -17.32 3.10 11.58
N LYS A 142 -16.67 2.88 12.74
CA LYS A 142 -16.17 3.96 13.59
C LYS A 142 -15.18 4.85 12.85
N GLY A 143 -14.21 4.26 12.14
CA GLY A 143 -13.23 4.97 11.33
C GLY A 143 -13.90 5.83 10.26
N PHE A 144 -14.88 5.27 9.54
CA PHE A 144 -15.63 5.97 8.51
C PHE A 144 -16.38 7.18 9.08
N VAL A 145 -17.10 6.99 10.20
CA VAL A 145 -17.88 8.06 10.84
C VAL A 145 -16.98 9.17 11.38
N ASN A 146 -15.88 8.82 12.06
CA ASN A 146 -14.96 9.81 12.63
C ASN A 146 -14.30 10.70 11.57
N ASN A 147 -14.10 10.18 10.36
CA ASN A 147 -13.43 10.88 9.28
C ASN A 147 -14.39 11.63 8.34
N MET A 148 -15.73 11.50 8.52
CA MET A 148 -16.72 12.08 7.62
C MET A 148 -16.63 13.61 7.50
N ASP A 149 -16.35 14.29 8.61
CA ASP A 149 -16.32 15.76 8.67
C ASP A 149 -14.92 16.34 8.37
N THR A 150 -13.89 15.50 8.37
CA THR A 150 -12.48 15.94 8.29
C THR A 150 -11.78 15.55 6.99
N MET A 151 -12.30 14.57 6.27
CA MET A 151 -11.69 14.03 5.04
C MET A 151 -12.68 14.00 3.89
N ALA A 152 -12.20 14.19 2.67
CA ALA A 152 -12.98 13.89 1.47
C ALA A 152 -13.36 12.39 1.45
N LEU A 153 -14.54 12.07 0.88
CA LEU A 153 -15.09 10.71 0.89
C LEU A 153 -14.08 9.67 0.37
N ASP A 154 -13.38 9.98 -0.72
CA ASP A 154 -12.39 9.09 -1.32
C ASP A 154 -11.21 8.82 -0.36
N GLN A 155 -10.71 9.85 0.28
CA GLN A 155 -9.62 9.74 1.28
C GLN A 155 -10.09 8.97 2.51
N ASN A 156 -11.31 9.25 2.99
CA ASN A 156 -11.91 8.54 4.11
C ASN A 156 -11.98 7.03 3.82
N ILE A 157 -12.58 6.64 2.67
CA ILE A 157 -12.70 5.22 2.28
C ILE A 157 -11.31 4.56 2.14
N VAL A 158 -10.32 5.25 1.56
CA VAL A 158 -8.95 4.72 1.40
C VAL A 158 -8.26 4.53 2.74
N SER A 159 -8.55 5.36 3.74
CA SER A 159 -7.96 5.28 5.08
C SER A 159 -8.42 4.07 5.92
N LEU A 160 -9.50 3.37 5.51
CA LEU A 160 -10.09 2.25 6.25
C LEU A 160 -9.27 0.96 6.08
N THR A 161 -8.04 0.96 6.52
CA THR A 161 -7.11 -0.17 6.34
C THR A 161 -7.12 -1.20 7.48
N GLY A 162 -7.55 -0.79 8.67
CA GLY A 162 -7.49 -1.62 9.88
C GLY A 162 -6.08 -2.18 10.13
N ASN A 163 -6.03 -3.34 10.75
CA ASN A 163 -4.78 -4.09 10.96
C ASN A 163 -4.30 -4.87 9.72
N ASN A 164 -4.80 -4.53 8.53
CA ASN A 164 -4.41 -5.18 7.27
C ASN A 164 -3.47 -4.31 6.42
N GLY A 165 -3.24 -3.05 6.80
CA GLY A 165 -2.38 -2.11 6.08
C GLY A 165 -2.87 -1.71 4.68
N ASN A 166 -3.95 -2.33 4.19
CA ASN A 166 -4.54 -2.07 2.87
C ASN A 166 -6.06 -2.22 2.93
N LYS A 167 -6.78 -1.26 2.36
CA LYS A 167 -8.24 -1.21 2.32
C LYS A 167 -8.87 -2.44 1.65
N ASN A 168 -8.35 -2.88 0.51
CA ASN A 168 -8.91 -4.00 -0.23
C ASN A 168 -8.74 -5.32 0.54
N VAL A 169 -7.58 -5.49 1.18
CA VAL A 169 -7.32 -6.65 2.04
C VAL A 169 -8.20 -6.63 3.28
N MET A 170 -8.44 -5.45 3.88
CA MET A 170 -9.39 -5.33 5.00
C MET A 170 -10.80 -5.73 4.58
N ALA A 171 -11.28 -5.28 3.42
CA ALA A 171 -12.59 -5.65 2.89
C ALA A 171 -12.71 -7.16 2.62
N ALA A 172 -11.68 -7.77 2.04
CA ALA A 172 -11.61 -9.23 1.82
C ALA A 172 -11.57 -10.00 3.15
N SER A 173 -10.78 -9.50 4.13
CA SER A 173 -10.71 -10.05 5.49
C SER A 173 -12.05 -10.03 6.23
N LEU A 174 -12.87 -8.99 6.04
CA LEU A 174 -14.25 -8.97 6.55
C LEU A 174 -15.10 -10.04 5.88
N LEU A 175 -15.10 -10.06 4.55
CA LEU A 175 -15.99 -10.91 3.77
C LEU A 175 -15.69 -12.41 3.95
N ILE A 176 -14.43 -12.80 4.05
CA ILE A 176 -14.02 -14.22 4.21
C ILE A 176 -14.54 -14.84 5.51
N LYS A 177 -14.91 -14.02 6.51
CA LYS A 177 -15.48 -14.46 7.79
C LYS A 177 -17.02 -14.62 7.74
N VAL A 178 -17.70 -13.99 6.77
CA VAL A 178 -19.17 -14.04 6.66
C VAL A 178 -19.72 -15.47 6.57
N PRO A 179 -19.14 -16.42 5.82
CA PRO A 179 -19.60 -17.79 5.77
C PRO A 179 -19.71 -18.49 7.14
N PHE A 180 -18.82 -18.18 8.08
CA PHE A 180 -18.88 -18.75 9.43
C PHE A 180 -20.11 -18.25 10.22
N ALA A 181 -20.51 -17.02 10.02
CA ALA A 181 -21.75 -16.48 10.61
C ALA A 181 -23.00 -17.19 10.03
N LEU A 182 -22.98 -17.58 8.75
CA LEU A 182 -24.07 -18.38 8.15
C LEU A 182 -24.24 -19.75 8.81
N TYR A 183 -23.15 -20.38 9.27
CA TYR A 183 -23.25 -21.61 10.04
C TYR A 183 -24.08 -21.41 11.31
N LEU A 184 -23.84 -20.33 12.05
CA LEU A 184 -24.61 -20.03 13.27
C LEU A 184 -26.09 -19.76 12.99
N ILE A 185 -26.39 -19.06 11.89
CA ILE A 185 -27.76 -18.79 11.46
C ILE A 185 -28.53 -20.08 11.20
N VAL A 186 -27.91 -21.04 10.52
CA VAL A 186 -28.59 -22.26 10.07
C VAL A 186 -28.63 -23.34 11.15
N THR A 187 -27.52 -23.57 11.85
CA THR A 187 -27.36 -24.70 12.79
C THR A 187 -27.41 -24.32 14.25
N GLY A 188 -27.24 -23.03 14.56
CA GLY A 188 -27.10 -22.52 15.93
C GLY A 188 -28.40 -22.53 16.75
N LYS A 189 -28.26 -22.41 18.06
CA LYS A 189 -29.34 -22.09 18.99
C LYS A 189 -29.77 -20.63 18.83
N PHE A 190 -30.89 -20.24 19.50
CA PHE A 190 -31.49 -18.90 19.33
C PHE A 190 -30.46 -17.73 19.45
N LEU A 191 -29.67 -17.69 20.52
CA LEU A 191 -28.66 -16.65 20.71
C LEU A 191 -27.58 -16.69 19.61
N GLN A 192 -27.12 -17.86 19.22
CA GLN A 192 -26.14 -18.04 18.14
C GLN A 192 -26.68 -17.55 16.79
N LYS A 193 -27.97 -17.77 16.51
CA LYS A 193 -28.63 -17.24 15.31
C LYS A 193 -28.66 -15.71 15.30
N ILE A 194 -28.97 -15.09 16.45
CA ILE A 194 -28.92 -13.63 16.59
C ILE A 194 -27.50 -13.11 16.34
N ILE A 195 -26.50 -13.71 16.98
CA ILE A 195 -25.09 -13.36 16.73
C ILE A 195 -24.78 -13.47 15.22
N GLY A 196 -25.16 -14.56 14.57
CA GLY A 196 -24.94 -14.76 13.14
C GLY A 196 -25.61 -13.69 12.27
N LEU A 197 -26.87 -13.33 12.55
CA LEU A 197 -27.62 -12.31 11.80
C LEU A 197 -26.98 -10.93 11.94
N VAL A 198 -26.64 -10.53 13.18
CA VAL A 198 -25.95 -9.27 13.46
C VAL A 198 -24.59 -9.23 12.76
N THR A 199 -23.86 -10.34 12.81
CA THR A 199 -22.54 -10.46 12.17
C THR A 199 -22.62 -10.31 10.65
N VAL A 200 -23.58 -10.97 10.00
CA VAL A 200 -23.79 -10.85 8.55
C VAL A 200 -24.15 -9.41 8.19
N PHE A 201 -25.09 -8.79 8.93
CA PHE A 201 -25.49 -7.41 8.67
C PHE A 201 -24.31 -6.45 8.81
N LEU A 202 -23.61 -6.44 9.95
CA LEU A 202 -22.50 -5.51 10.21
C LEU A 202 -21.32 -5.76 9.28
N GLY A 203 -20.94 -7.03 9.07
CA GLY A 203 -19.82 -7.40 8.19
C GLY A 203 -20.07 -6.99 6.75
N VAL A 204 -21.25 -7.28 6.20
CA VAL A 204 -21.61 -6.93 4.83
C VAL A 204 -21.80 -5.40 4.69
N PHE A 205 -22.37 -4.74 5.69
CA PHE A 205 -22.46 -3.28 5.71
C PHE A 205 -21.08 -2.61 5.64
N ALA A 206 -20.14 -3.06 6.48
CA ALA A 206 -18.77 -2.56 6.45
C ALA A 206 -18.08 -2.81 5.09
N VAL A 207 -18.28 -3.99 4.47
CA VAL A 207 -17.79 -4.31 3.12
C VAL A 207 -18.34 -3.33 2.09
N PHE A 208 -19.63 -2.97 2.16
CA PHE A 208 -20.24 -2.00 1.25
C PHE A 208 -19.71 -0.57 1.49
N ILE A 209 -19.48 -0.16 2.74
CA ILE A 209 -18.87 1.15 3.06
C ILE A 209 -17.44 1.24 2.47
N MET A 210 -16.66 0.17 2.55
CA MET A 210 -15.30 0.13 1.98
C MET A 210 -15.28 0.18 0.44
N ASN A 211 -16.38 -0.06 -0.21
CA ASN A 211 -16.64 0.19 -1.63
C ASN A 211 -15.60 -0.48 -2.57
N THR A 212 -15.36 -1.80 -2.37
CA THR A 212 -14.33 -2.58 -3.07
C THR A 212 -14.97 -3.53 -4.10
N ARG A 213 -14.62 -3.38 -5.40
CA ARG A 213 -15.23 -4.16 -6.50
C ARG A 213 -15.03 -5.68 -6.36
N SER A 214 -13.84 -6.14 -6.01
CA SER A 214 -13.54 -7.57 -5.85
C SER A 214 -14.39 -8.24 -4.77
N THR A 215 -14.65 -7.54 -3.65
CA THR A 215 -15.50 -8.09 -2.59
C THR A 215 -16.96 -8.17 -2.97
N TYR A 216 -17.44 -7.32 -3.88
CA TYR A 216 -18.81 -7.45 -4.41
C TYR A 216 -18.97 -8.70 -5.26
N VAL A 217 -17.97 -9.01 -6.09
CA VAL A 217 -17.94 -10.26 -6.87
C VAL A 217 -17.88 -11.47 -5.95
N ALA A 218 -17.02 -11.43 -4.93
CA ALA A 218 -16.90 -12.51 -3.96
C ALA A 218 -18.18 -12.69 -3.12
N LEU A 219 -18.86 -11.61 -2.70
CA LEU A 219 -20.14 -11.66 -2.02
C LEU A 219 -21.22 -12.31 -2.89
N LEU A 220 -21.29 -11.93 -4.17
CA LEU A 220 -22.22 -12.56 -5.12
C LEU A 220 -21.98 -14.08 -5.21
N ILE A 221 -20.73 -14.52 -5.28
CA ILE A 221 -20.37 -15.94 -5.32
C ILE A 221 -20.78 -16.65 -4.02
N ILE A 222 -20.57 -16.03 -2.84
CA ILE A 222 -21.07 -16.57 -1.57
C ILE A 222 -22.59 -16.76 -1.61
N VAL A 223 -23.33 -15.75 -2.06
CA VAL A 223 -24.79 -15.80 -2.17
C VAL A 223 -25.21 -16.94 -3.11
N LEU A 224 -24.59 -17.02 -4.29
CA LEU A 224 -24.89 -18.09 -5.27
C LEU A 224 -24.58 -19.48 -4.71
N LEU A 225 -23.42 -19.69 -4.11
CA LEU A 225 -23.04 -20.96 -3.49
C LEU A 225 -24.01 -21.34 -2.35
N PHE A 226 -24.41 -20.38 -1.54
CA PHE A 226 -25.38 -20.61 -0.47
C PHE A 226 -26.75 -20.99 -1.03
N CYS A 227 -27.23 -20.30 -2.07
CA CYS A 227 -28.50 -20.63 -2.73
C CYS A 227 -28.46 -22.02 -3.38
N ILE A 228 -27.42 -22.30 -4.17
CA ILE A 228 -27.25 -23.58 -4.87
C ILE A 228 -27.20 -24.74 -3.88
N THR A 229 -26.36 -24.64 -2.85
CA THR A 229 -26.23 -25.70 -1.84
C THR A 229 -27.50 -25.86 -1.02
N SER A 230 -28.17 -24.77 -0.66
CA SER A 230 -29.47 -24.83 0.04
C SER A 230 -30.53 -25.50 -0.81
N ILE A 231 -30.59 -25.24 -2.12
CA ILE A 231 -31.50 -25.89 -3.04
C ILE A 231 -31.17 -27.40 -3.11
N ILE A 232 -29.91 -27.77 -3.36
CA ILE A 232 -29.49 -29.16 -3.48
C ILE A 232 -29.91 -29.98 -2.26
N PHE A 233 -29.68 -29.44 -1.06
CA PHE A 233 -29.89 -30.20 0.18
C PHE A 233 -31.31 -30.06 0.79
N LEU A 234 -32.08 -29.03 0.41
CA LEU A 234 -33.37 -28.73 1.01
C LEU A 234 -34.55 -28.69 0.02
N TYR A 235 -34.35 -29.07 -1.28
CA TYR A 235 -35.41 -28.98 -2.29
C TYR A 235 -36.70 -29.73 -1.92
N LYS A 236 -36.60 -30.84 -1.17
CA LYS A 236 -37.75 -31.60 -0.65
C LYS A 236 -38.50 -30.88 0.49
N ASN A 237 -37.89 -29.90 1.17
CA ASN A 237 -38.48 -29.13 2.26
C ASN A 237 -38.52 -27.65 1.92
N LYS A 238 -39.47 -27.27 1.05
CA LYS A 238 -39.61 -25.90 0.54
C LYS A 238 -39.73 -24.84 1.63
N LYS A 239 -40.44 -25.12 2.74
CA LYS A 239 -40.58 -24.16 3.87
C LYS A 239 -39.24 -23.90 4.51
N LYS A 240 -38.46 -24.95 4.80
CA LYS A 240 -37.12 -24.82 5.39
C LYS A 240 -36.14 -24.12 4.44
N LEU A 241 -36.22 -24.42 3.14
CA LEU A 241 -35.41 -23.79 2.10
C LEU A 241 -35.69 -22.29 2.05
N ILE A 242 -36.94 -21.85 1.90
CA ILE A 242 -37.32 -20.45 1.84
C ILE A 242 -36.87 -19.72 3.11
N PHE A 243 -37.15 -20.30 4.27
CA PHE A 243 -36.76 -19.72 5.55
C PHE A 243 -35.24 -19.52 5.67
N GLN A 244 -34.45 -20.51 5.25
CA GLN A 244 -33.00 -20.45 5.26
C GLN A 244 -32.46 -19.39 4.30
N LEU A 245 -33.02 -19.27 3.10
CA LEU A 245 -32.64 -18.24 2.14
C LEU A 245 -32.96 -16.85 2.65
N LEU A 246 -34.15 -16.64 3.24
CA LEU A 246 -34.54 -15.34 3.80
C LEU A 246 -33.65 -14.93 4.96
N LEU A 247 -33.25 -15.85 5.83
CA LEU A 247 -32.31 -15.55 6.94
C LEU A 247 -30.95 -15.03 6.49
N PHE A 248 -30.55 -15.29 5.25
CA PHE A 248 -29.31 -14.75 4.68
C PHE A 248 -29.57 -13.51 3.81
N ILE A 249 -30.54 -13.57 2.91
CA ILE A 249 -30.78 -12.50 1.93
C ILE A 249 -31.24 -11.21 2.61
N ILE A 250 -32.07 -11.32 3.65
CA ILE A 250 -32.59 -10.10 4.35
C ILE A 250 -31.47 -9.27 4.98
N PRO A 251 -30.55 -9.80 5.82
CA PRO A 251 -29.49 -8.99 6.39
C PRO A 251 -28.55 -8.43 5.31
N VAL A 252 -28.29 -9.15 4.24
CA VAL A 252 -27.48 -8.66 3.10
C VAL A 252 -28.18 -7.51 2.39
N ALA A 253 -29.48 -7.63 2.10
CA ALA A 253 -30.26 -6.57 1.47
C ALA A 253 -30.37 -5.31 2.36
N LEU A 254 -30.60 -5.48 3.66
CA LEU A 254 -30.62 -4.37 4.61
C LEU A 254 -29.26 -3.68 4.69
N ALA A 255 -28.16 -4.43 4.72
CA ALA A 255 -26.80 -3.90 4.69
C ALA A 255 -26.53 -3.10 3.41
N PHE A 256 -26.96 -3.61 2.26
CA PHE A 256 -26.86 -2.92 0.98
C PHE A 256 -27.62 -1.59 0.98
N LEU A 257 -28.91 -1.62 1.35
CA LEU A 257 -29.76 -0.42 1.39
C LEU A 257 -29.19 0.64 2.33
N SER A 258 -28.79 0.23 3.52
CA SER A 258 -28.22 1.14 4.54
C SER A 258 -26.90 1.76 4.06
N ALA A 259 -25.96 0.96 3.54
CA ALA A 259 -24.68 1.46 3.06
C ALA A 259 -24.84 2.37 1.83
N ASN A 260 -25.74 2.00 0.89
CA ASN A 260 -26.01 2.82 -0.29
C ASN A 260 -26.58 4.19 0.10
N THR A 261 -27.46 4.23 1.09
CA THR A 261 -28.03 5.49 1.63
C THR A 261 -26.95 6.35 2.29
N VAL A 262 -26.12 5.74 3.16
CA VAL A 262 -25.02 6.46 3.85
C VAL A 262 -24.04 7.06 2.83
N LEU A 263 -23.56 6.28 1.86
CA LEU A 263 -22.63 6.76 0.85
C LEU A 263 -23.25 7.81 -0.08
N SER A 264 -24.53 7.63 -0.47
CA SER A 264 -25.22 8.62 -1.31
C SER A 264 -25.40 9.96 -0.59
N ASN A 265 -25.68 9.94 0.72
CA ASN A 265 -25.78 11.15 1.52
C ASN A 265 -24.41 11.83 1.72
N ALA A 266 -23.35 11.05 1.96
CA ALA A 266 -21.98 11.58 2.07
C ALA A 266 -21.53 12.29 0.78
N ILE A 267 -21.85 11.73 -0.39
CA ILE A 267 -21.57 12.35 -1.70
C ILE A 267 -22.30 13.69 -1.84
N LYS A 268 -23.58 13.75 -1.47
CA LYS A 268 -24.38 14.99 -1.55
C LYS A 268 -23.85 16.08 -0.63
N MET A 269 -23.43 15.71 0.60
CA MET A 269 -22.90 16.66 1.59
C MET A 269 -21.58 17.30 1.18
N GLN A 270 -20.73 16.54 0.48
CA GLN A 270 -19.37 16.97 0.14
C GLN A 270 -19.24 17.54 -1.29
N GLU A 271 -20.33 17.60 -2.08
CA GLU A 271 -20.32 17.96 -3.51
C GLU A 271 -19.23 17.19 -4.30
N SER A 272 -18.84 16.01 -3.80
CA SER A 272 -17.69 15.25 -4.28
C SER A 272 -18.05 14.54 -5.59
N GLN A 273 -17.27 14.81 -6.65
CA GLN A 273 -17.28 14.03 -7.89
C GLN A 273 -16.25 12.89 -7.88
N GLY A 274 -15.80 12.45 -6.69
CA GLY A 274 -14.72 11.50 -6.51
C GLY A 274 -14.94 10.13 -7.19
N GLY A 275 -13.87 9.35 -7.31
CA GLY A 275 -13.83 8.03 -7.96
C GLY A 275 -14.66 6.95 -7.26
N TYR A 276 -14.98 7.13 -5.96
CA TYR A 276 -15.90 6.28 -5.21
C TYR A 276 -17.30 6.88 -5.26
N GLY A 277 -18.29 6.04 -5.58
CA GLY A 277 -19.69 6.44 -5.67
C GLY A 277 -20.55 5.76 -4.61
N SER A 278 -21.88 5.85 -4.78
CA SER A 278 -22.82 4.98 -4.08
C SER A 278 -22.51 3.50 -4.39
N VAL A 279 -23.04 2.57 -3.59
CA VAL A 279 -22.84 1.13 -3.85
C VAL A 279 -23.35 0.75 -5.24
N THR A 280 -24.51 1.29 -5.65
CA THR A 280 -25.10 1.05 -6.98
C THR A 280 -24.20 1.55 -8.11
N LYS A 281 -23.65 2.76 -8.02
CA LYS A 281 -22.69 3.29 -9.00
C LYS A 281 -21.48 2.38 -9.09
N ARG A 282 -20.90 1.98 -7.96
CA ARG A 282 -19.69 1.14 -7.91
C ARG A 282 -19.89 -0.25 -8.48
N ILE A 283 -21.09 -0.83 -8.35
CA ILE A 283 -21.46 -2.10 -9.01
C ILE A 283 -21.51 -1.89 -10.53
N GLY A 284 -22.08 -0.81 -11.03
CA GLY A 284 -22.07 -0.46 -12.45
C GLY A 284 -20.65 -0.31 -13.02
N ASP A 285 -19.72 0.20 -12.22
CA ASP A 285 -18.33 0.42 -12.61
C ASP A 285 -17.48 -0.87 -12.63
N ILE A 286 -18.02 -2.05 -12.25
CA ILE A 286 -17.26 -3.32 -12.27
C ILE A 286 -16.80 -3.66 -13.68
N THR A 287 -17.60 -3.37 -14.68
CA THR A 287 -17.33 -3.68 -16.10
C THR A 287 -16.57 -2.57 -16.83
N ILE A 288 -16.45 -1.37 -16.24
CA ILE A 288 -15.76 -0.24 -16.86
C ILE A 288 -14.29 -0.29 -16.45
N ALA A 289 -13.45 -0.83 -17.32
CA ALA A 289 -12.00 -0.70 -17.21
C ALA A 289 -11.60 0.68 -17.74
N SER A 290 -11.36 1.67 -16.86
CA SER A 290 -10.64 2.86 -17.28
C SER A 290 -9.18 2.47 -17.56
N GLU A 291 -8.68 2.76 -18.76
CA GLU A 291 -7.33 2.35 -19.19
C GLU A 291 -6.21 2.84 -18.25
N GLU A 292 -6.33 4.02 -17.66
CA GLU A 292 -5.32 4.62 -16.78
C GLU A 292 -5.26 4.04 -15.36
N GLY A 293 -6.30 3.35 -14.90
CA GLY A 293 -6.35 2.75 -13.55
C GLY A 293 -6.48 1.23 -13.54
N SER A 294 -6.40 0.58 -14.70
CA SER A 294 -6.63 -0.86 -14.80
C SER A 294 -5.39 -1.64 -14.40
N ARG A 295 -5.58 -2.72 -13.62
CA ARG A 295 -4.52 -3.68 -13.27
C ARG A 295 -4.11 -4.56 -14.45
N ILE A 296 -4.73 -4.37 -15.61
CA ILE A 296 -4.52 -5.19 -16.81
C ILE A 296 -3.06 -5.14 -17.26
N HIS A 297 -2.42 -3.95 -17.21
CA HIS A 297 -1.00 -3.83 -17.58
C HIS A 297 -0.08 -4.63 -16.64
N LEU A 298 -0.39 -4.67 -15.33
CA LEU A 298 0.37 -5.47 -14.36
C LEU A 298 0.23 -6.96 -14.65
N TRP A 299 -0.98 -7.40 -15.03
CA TRP A 299 -1.23 -8.79 -15.45
C TRP A 299 -0.48 -9.16 -16.72
N TRP A 300 -0.50 -8.25 -17.72
CA TRP A 300 0.25 -8.45 -18.96
C TRP A 300 1.76 -8.48 -18.70
N ALA A 301 2.28 -7.63 -17.84
CA ALA A 301 3.69 -7.64 -17.45
C ALA A 301 4.08 -8.99 -16.79
N ALA A 302 3.26 -9.48 -15.85
CA ALA A 302 3.52 -10.78 -15.21
C ALA A 302 3.41 -11.95 -16.20
N LEU A 303 2.45 -11.92 -17.11
CA LEU A 303 2.28 -12.93 -18.15
C LEU A 303 3.43 -12.91 -19.16
N ASP A 304 3.86 -11.73 -19.62
CA ASP A 304 5.01 -11.57 -20.53
C ASP A 304 6.29 -12.09 -19.89
N TYR A 305 6.52 -11.75 -18.61
CA TYR A 305 7.68 -12.29 -17.88
C TYR A 305 7.62 -13.80 -17.76
N PHE A 306 6.46 -14.37 -17.40
CA PHE A 306 6.25 -15.81 -17.33
C PHE A 306 6.50 -16.50 -18.68
N GLN A 307 6.04 -15.92 -19.79
CA GLN A 307 6.30 -16.47 -21.14
C GLN A 307 7.79 -16.50 -21.50
N LYS A 308 8.57 -15.52 -21.01
CA LYS A 308 10.02 -15.45 -21.22
C LYS A 308 10.79 -16.39 -20.29
N HIS A 309 10.26 -16.69 -19.10
CA HIS A 309 10.88 -17.50 -18.06
C HIS A 309 9.93 -18.62 -17.55
N PRO A 310 9.43 -19.53 -18.43
CA PRO A 310 8.29 -20.38 -18.12
C PRO A 310 8.56 -21.48 -17.10
N ILE A 311 9.81 -21.88 -16.87
CA ILE A 311 10.17 -23.00 -15.98
C ILE A 311 10.53 -22.51 -14.60
N LEU A 312 11.48 -21.57 -14.51
CA LEU A 312 12.07 -21.13 -13.24
C LEU A 312 11.43 -19.87 -12.66
N GLY A 313 11.00 -18.93 -13.54
CA GLY A 313 10.56 -17.61 -13.10
C GLY A 313 11.69 -16.73 -12.54
N ALA A 314 11.35 -15.76 -11.71
CA ALA A 314 12.27 -14.82 -11.06
C ALA A 314 12.85 -15.35 -9.73
N GLY A 315 12.32 -16.44 -9.21
CA GLY A 315 12.50 -16.89 -7.83
C GLY A 315 11.36 -16.42 -6.93
N TYR A 316 11.01 -17.18 -5.91
CA TYR A 316 9.84 -16.93 -5.06
C TYR A 316 9.88 -15.53 -4.41
N GLY A 317 8.81 -14.75 -4.59
CA GLY A 317 8.68 -13.40 -4.08
C GLY A 317 9.54 -12.34 -4.80
N ASN A 318 10.15 -12.67 -5.93
CA ASN A 318 11.02 -11.77 -6.69
C ASN A 318 10.31 -11.03 -7.85
N TRP A 319 9.01 -11.28 -8.07
CA TRP A 319 8.22 -10.52 -9.03
C TRP A 319 8.33 -9.01 -8.80
N LYS A 320 8.35 -8.55 -7.55
CA LYS A 320 8.53 -7.14 -7.18
C LYS A 320 9.81 -6.48 -7.72
N LEU A 321 10.81 -7.27 -8.06
CA LEU A 321 12.04 -6.81 -8.73
C LEU A 321 11.94 -7.00 -10.24
N ALA A 322 11.42 -8.14 -10.68
CA ALA A 322 11.24 -8.46 -12.09
C ALA A 322 10.23 -7.53 -12.79
N SER A 323 9.27 -6.97 -12.06
CA SER A 323 8.26 -6.03 -12.57
C SER A 323 8.82 -4.64 -12.90
N ILE A 324 9.89 -4.22 -12.24
CA ILE A 324 10.42 -2.85 -12.33
C ILE A 324 10.66 -2.39 -13.77
N PRO A 325 11.31 -3.15 -14.65
CA PRO A 325 11.52 -2.72 -16.05
C PRO A 325 10.24 -2.44 -16.83
N TYR A 326 9.11 -3.06 -16.47
CA TYR A 326 7.81 -2.83 -17.11
C TYR A 326 7.15 -1.52 -16.66
N GLU A 327 7.58 -0.99 -15.50
CA GLU A 327 6.99 0.20 -14.88
C GLU A 327 7.76 1.51 -15.18
N LYS A 328 8.95 1.44 -15.73
CA LYS A 328 9.83 2.60 -15.96
C LYS A 328 9.22 3.74 -16.77
N GLU A 329 8.28 3.41 -17.67
CA GLU A 329 7.57 4.38 -18.52
C GLU A 329 6.16 4.73 -18.03
N ARG A 330 5.71 4.11 -16.92
CA ARG A 330 4.35 4.26 -16.37
C ARG A 330 4.33 4.90 -15.00
N THR A 331 5.28 4.50 -14.16
CA THR A 331 5.30 4.91 -12.76
C THR A 331 6.14 6.16 -12.55
N ASN A 332 5.54 7.16 -11.91
CA ASN A 332 6.23 8.38 -11.53
C ASN A 332 7.11 8.16 -10.31
N ASP A 333 8.28 8.75 -10.34
CA ASP A 333 9.28 8.67 -9.28
C ASP A 333 9.66 7.20 -8.98
N LEU A 334 9.88 6.79 -7.72
CA LEU A 334 10.31 5.44 -7.38
C LEU A 334 9.20 4.59 -6.73
N TYR A 335 7.94 4.95 -6.91
CA TYR A 335 6.79 4.26 -6.33
C TYR A 335 6.32 3.10 -7.23
N VAL A 336 7.11 2.04 -7.32
CA VAL A 336 6.80 0.89 -8.18
C VAL A 336 5.75 0.00 -7.53
N PRO A 337 4.73 -0.49 -8.28
CA PRO A 337 3.82 -1.53 -7.81
C PRO A 337 4.59 -2.83 -7.51
N TYR A 338 4.46 -3.37 -6.29
CA TYR A 338 5.18 -4.59 -5.88
C TYR A 338 4.51 -5.87 -6.36
N HIS A 339 3.19 -5.80 -6.63
CA HIS A 339 2.35 -6.94 -6.96
C HIS A 339 1.69 -6.78 -8.32
N SER A 340 1.51 -7.89 -9.00
CA SER A 340 0.68 -7.94 -10.20
C SER A 340 -0.80 -7.73 -9.90
N HIS A 341 -1.21 -7.74 -8.62
CA HIS A 341 -2.60 -7.81 -8.17
C HIS A 341 -3.35 -9.03 -8.72
N ASN A 342 -2.64 -10.14 -8.89
CA ASN A 342 -3.17 -11.44 -9.25
C ASN A 342 -2.15 -12.50 -8.83
N ASP A 343 -2.41 -13.19 -7.71
CA ASP A 343 -1.48 -14.19 -7.17
C ASP A 343 -1.21 -15.35 -8.13
N PHE A 344 -2.12 -15.67 -9.06
CA PHE A 344 -1.89 -16.74 -10.04
C PHE A 344 -0.82 -16.33 -11.05
N PHE A 345 -0.92 -15.12 -11.62
CA PHE A 345 0.09 -14.63 -12.56
C PHE A 345 1.42 -14.36 -11.85
N GLU A 346 1.35 -13.86 -10.61
CA GLU A 346 2.54 -13.61 -9.80
C GLU A 346 3.28 -14.91 -9.46
N ASN A 347 2.57 -15.99 -9.08
CA ASN A 347 3.16 -17.31 -8.90
C ASN A 347 3.78 -17.87 -10.20
N GLY A 348 3.17 -17.60 -11.35
CA GLY A 348 3.74 -17.95 -12.66
C GLY A 348 5.04 -17.19 -12.93
N ALA A 349 5.06 -15.89 -12.65
CA ALA A 349 6.25 -15.06 -12.83
C ALA A 349 7.37 -15.41 -11.84
N ASP A 350 7.03 -15.77 -10.60
CA ASP A 350 7.99 -16.13 -9.55
C ASP A 350 8.57 -17.54 -9.71
N LEU A 351 7.70 -18.55 -9.92
CA LEU A 351 8.02 -19.97 -9.82
C LEU A 351 7.79 -20.76 -11.11
N GLY A 352 7.45 -20.09 -12.21
CA GLY A 352 7.18 -20.72 -13.48
C GLY A 352 5.96 -21.64 -13.44
N VAL A 353 5.89 -22.60 -14.39
CA VAL A 353 4.76 -23.50 -14.58
C VAL A 353 4.48 -24.38 -13.36
N ILE A 354 5.51 -24.81 -12.63
CA ILE A 354 5.35 -25.64 -11.43
C ILE A 354 4.62 -24.87 -10.34
N GLY A 355 5.02 -23.60 -10.09
CA GLY A 355 4.40 -22.75 -9.10
C GLY A 355 2.91 -22.52 -9.38
N ILE A 356 2.59 -22.05 -10.58
CA ILE A 356 1.19 -21.75 -10.95
C ILE A 356 0.31 -23.00 -10.94
N VAL A 357 0.81 -24.14 -11.44
CA VAL A 357 0.06 -25.41 -11.44
C VAL A 357 -0.22 -25.90 -10.02
N CYS A 358 0.78 -25.91 -9.14
CA CYS A 358 0.58 -26.30 -7.74
C CYS A 358 -0.42 -25.37 -7.04
N TYR A 359 -0.34 -24.06 -7.28
CA TYR A 359 -1.24 -23.10 -6.68
C TYR A 359 -2.70 -23.30 -7.12
N PHE A 360 -2.96 -23.57 -8.41
CA PHE A 360 -4.29 -23.95 -8.89
C PHE A 360 -4.76 -25.28 -8.32
N LEU A 361 -3.87 -26.26 -8.20
CA LEU A 361 -4.21 -27.59 -7.67
C LEU A 361 -4.70 -27.53 -6.22
N PHE A 362 -4.30 -26.54 -5.41
CA PHE A 362 -4.86 -26.38 -4.06
C PHE A 362 -6.38 -26.22 -4.11
N PHE A 363 -6.90 -25.38 -4.97
CA PHE A 363 -8.34 -25.13 -5.10
C PHE A 363 -9.07 -26.30 -5.78
N ILE A 364 -8.48 -26.87 -6.83
CA ILE A 364 -9.09 -27.97 -7.59
C ILE A 364 -9.25 -29.21 -6.72
N VAL A 365 -8.20 -29.63 -6.00
CA VAL A 365 -8.24 -30.81 -5.15
C VAL A 365 -9.27 -30.66 -4.04
N LEU A 366 -9.32 -29.51 -3.37
CA LEU A 366 -10.30 -29.27 -2.32
C LEU A 366 -11.73 -29.18 -2.85
N GLY A 367 -11.91 -28.62 -4.05
CA GLY A 367 -13.19 -28.66 -4.75
C GLY A 367 -13.65 -30.11 -5.03
N ILE A 368 -12.75 -30.95 -5.54
CA ILE A 368 -13.05 -32.39 -5.78
C ILE A 368 -13.38 -33.11 -4.47
N VAL A 369 -12.60 -32.87 -3.40
CA VAL A 369 -12.89 -33.45 -2.07
C VAL A 369 -14.28 -33.06 -1.59
N THR A 370 -14.62 -31.76 -1.70
CA THR A 370 -15.94 -31.25 -1.31
C THR A 370 -17.07 -31.91 -2.10
N LEU A 371 -16.95 -31.98 -3.42
CA LEU A 371 -17.97 -32.61 -4.27
C LEU A 371 -18.17 -34.10 -3.93
N ARG A 372 -17.10 -34.83 -3.69
CA ARG A 372 -17.18 -36.25 -3.27
C ARG A 372 -17.82 -36.42 -1.88
N LEU A 373 -17.52 -35.54 -0.94
CA LEU A 373 -18.17 -35.50 0.37
C LEU A 373 -19.68 -35.23 0.24
N TRP A 374 -20.11 -34.35 -0.65
CA TRP A 374 -21.54 -34.11 -0.89
C TRP A 374 -22.29 -35.31 -1.53
N GLN A 375 -21.60 -36.13 -2.30
CA GLN A 375 -22.15 -37.35 -2.89
C GLN A 375 -22.21 -38.53 -1.89
N ASN A 376 -21.42 -38.46 -0.80
CA ASN A 376 -21.37 -39.56 0.18
C ASN A 376 -22.47 -39.40 1.23
N LYS A 377 -23.38 -40.42 1.31
CA LYS A 377 -24.50 -40.41 2.26
C LYS A 377 -24.03 -40.31 3.73
N ASN A 378 -22.90 -40.91 4.07
CA ASN A 378 -22.32 -40.87 5.42
C ASN A 378 -21.72 -39.50 5.77
N ALA A 379 -21.43 -38.70 4.75
CA ALA A 379 -20.91 -37.33 4.89
C ALA A 379 -21.99 -36.27 5.03
N MET A 380 -23.25 -36.60 4.83
CA MET A 380 -24.38 -35.68 4.77
C MET A 380 -24.49 -34.79 6.02
N GLN A 381 -24.10 -35.29 7.18
CA GLN A 381 -24.06 -34.49 8.42
C GLN A 381 -23.05 -33.35 8.40
N TYR A 382 -22.02 -33.40 7.50
CA TYR A 382 -20.97 -32.43 7.37
C TYR A 382 -21.15 -31.49 6.18
N TYR A 383 -22.25 -31.63 5.39
CA TYR A 383 -22.41 -30.83 4.16
C TYR A 383 -22.36 -29.33 4.41
N PHE A 384 -22.89 -28.86 5.54
CA PHE A 384 -22.90 -27.46 5.88
C PHE A 384 -21.49 -26.93 6.18
N ILE A 385 -20.70 -27.71 6.90
CA ILE A 385 -19.30 -27.41 7.22
C ILE A 385 -18.46 -27.31 5.94
N THR A 386 -18.61 -28.28 5.04
CA THR A 386 -17.89 -28.28 3.76
C THR A 386 -18.36 -27.15 2.84
N THR A 387 -19.67 -26.84 2.85
CA THR A 387 -20.22 -25.69 2.12
C THR A 387 -19.60 -24.38 2.57
N ILE A 388 -19.49 -24.15 3.87
CA ILE A 388 -18.87 -22.94 4.42
C ILE A 388 -17.40 -22.87 4.04
N SER A 389 -16.67 -23.96 4.20
CA SER A 389 -15.26 -24.01 3.87
C SER A 389 -15.00 -23.72 2.39
N ILE A 390 -15.86 -24.22 1.47
CA ILE A 390 -15.72 -23.90 0.04
C ILE A 390 -16.10 -22.44 -0.28
N MET A 391 -17.03 -21.84 0.46
CA MET A 391 -17.32 -20.41 0.34
C MET A 391 -16.12 -19.55 0.76
N VAL A 392 -15.44 -19.91 1.86
CA VAL A 392 -14.22 -19.25 2.30
C VAL A 392 -13.11 -19.37 1.24
N LEU A 393 -12.92 -20.57 0.69
CA LEU A 393 -11.96 -20.80 -0.40
C LEU A 393 -12.32 -20.01 -1.67
N ALA A 394 -13.60 -19.90 -2.01
CA ALA A 394 -14.05 -19.10 -3.14
C ALA A 394 -13.79 -17.59 -2.92
N CYS A 395 -14.03 -17.10 -1.69
CA CYS A 395 -13.66 -15.72 -1.33
C CYS A 395 -12.17 -15.48 -1.48
N TYR A 396 -11.35 -16.39 -0.97
CA TYR A 396 -9.89 -16.28 -1.09
C TYR A 396 -9.46 -16.35 -2.56
N PHE A 397 -10.01 -17.25 -3.36
CA PHE A 397 -9.72 -17.40 -4.78
C PHE A 397 -9.99 -16.10 -5.56
N ILE A 398 -11.15 -15.46 -5.31
CA ILE A 398 -11.51 -14.18 -5.93
C ILE A 398 -10.55 -13.07 -5.48
N ASP A 399 -10.21 -13.04 -4.19
CA ASP A 399 -9.25 -12.06 -3.70
C ASP A 399 -7.86 -12.28 -4.31
N ALA A 400 -7.40 -13.53 -4.42
CA ALA A 400 -6.14 -13.89 -5.10
C ALA A 400 -6.14 -13.53 -6.59
N PHE A 401 -7.30 -13.50 -7.24
CA PHE A 401 -7.42 -13.10 -8.65
C PHE A 401 -7.35 -11.58 -8.84
N PHE A 402 -7.74 -10.77 -7.85
CA PHE A 402 -7.81 -9.31 -7.96
C PHE A 402 -6.87 -8.55 -7.02
N ASN A 403 -6.21 -9.22 -6.09
CA ASN A 403 -5.32 -8.64 -5.09
C ASN A 403 -4.09 -9.54 -4.88
N PHE A 404 -3.51 -9.53 -3.67
CA PHE A 404 -2.29 -10.25 -3.28
C PHE A 404 -2.41 -10.81 -1.85
N PRO A 405 -3.40 -11.70 -1.57
CA PRO A 405 -3.60 -12.25 -0.22
C PRO A 405 -2.44 -13.16 0.24
N THR A 406 -1.58 -13.64 -0.66
CA THR A 406 -0.42 -14.47 -0.32
C THR A 406 0.55 -13.77 0.64
N GLU A 407 0.72 -12.46 0.56
CA GLU A 407 1.57 -11.71 1.50
C GLU A 407 0.89 -11.42 2.85
N ARG A 408 -0.42 -11.54 2.96
CA ARG A 408 -1.20 -11.06 4.11
C ARG A 408 -1.46 -12.15 5.11
N THR A 409 -0.85 -12.04 6.28
CA THR A 409 -0.90 -13.04 7.37
C THR A 409 -2.32 -13.44 7.74
N ILE A 410 -3.22 -12.47 7.85
CA ILE A 410 -4.64 -12.71 8.16
C ILE A 410 -5.31 -13.58 7.09
N MET A 411 -5.07 -13.30 5.81
CA MET A 411 -5.63 -14.06 4.71
C MET A 411 -5.01 -15.46 4.62
N GLN A 412 -3.71 -15.58 4.86
CA GLN A 412 -3.00 -16.87 4.90
C GLN A 412 -3.47 -17.74 6.06
N THR A 413 -3.74 -17.16 7.21
CA THR A 413 -4.33 -17.86 8.36
C THR A 413 -5.70 -18.42 7.97
N MET A 414 -6.58 -17.64 7.35
CA MET A 414 -7.90 -18.10 6.90
C MET A 414 -7.81 -19.16 5.81
N LEU A 415 -6.84 -19.08 4.90
CA LEU A 415 -6.57 -20.08 3.87
C LEU A 415 -6.18 -21.43 4.49
N ALA A 416 -5.18 -21.43 5.39
CA ALA A 416 -4.69 -22.62 6.06
C ALA A 416 -5.79 -23.31 6.89
N PHE A 417 -6.60 -22.53 7.62
CA PHE A 417 -7.79 -23.05 8.30
C PHE A 417 -8.77 -23.68 7.32
N SER A 418 -9.05 -23.04 6.20
CA SER A 418 -9.99 -23.53 5.20
C SER A 418 -9.52 -24.85 4.58
N PHE A 419 -8.22 -24.98 4.32
CA PHE A 419 -7.61 -26.23 3.86
C PHE A 419 -7.85 -27.36 4.87
N ALA A 420 -7.53 -27.13 6.14
CA ALA A 420 -7.72 -28.12 7.20
C ALA A 420 -9.21 -28.48 7.42
N LEU A 421 -10.11 -27.48 7.34
CA LEU A 421 -11.54 -27.66 7.56
C LEU A 421 -12.25 -28.43 6.41
N VAL A 422 -11.79 -28.29 5.17
CA VAL A 422 -12.28 -29.08 4.04
C VAL A 422 -11.82 -30.55 4.17
N MET A 423 -10.59 -30.75 4.63
CA MET A 423 -9.99 -32.08 4.75
C MET A 423 -10.49 -32.89 5.95
N ALA A 424 -10.84 -32.20 7.06
CA ALA A 424 -11.22 -32.86 8.31
C ALA A 424 -12.40 -33.84 8.20
N PRO A 425 -13.55 -33.53 7.53
CA PRO A 425 -14.63 -34.47 7.32
C PRO A 425 -14.22 -35.69 6.50
N ALA A 426 -13.34 -35.53 5.53
CA ALA A 426 -12.89 -36.61 4.67
C ALA A 426 -12.05 -37.67 5.44
N TYR A 427 -11.23 -37.22 6.40
CA TYR A 427 -10.51 -38.12 7.33
C TYR A 427 -11.43 -38.90 8.27
N LEU A 428 -12.62 -38.35 8.58
CA LEU A 428 -13.60 -39.05 9.43
C LEU A 428 -14.35 -40.15 8.71
N ILE A 429 -14.60 -40.02 7.40
CA ILE A 429 -15.55 -40.82 6.69
C ILE A 429 -14.87 -41.89 5.84
N ASN A 430 -13.84 -41.53 5.14
CA ASN A 430 -13.14 -42.43 4.26
C ASN A 430 -11.75 -41.91 3.91
N GLU A 431 -10.73 -42.57 4.42
CA GLU A 431 -9.34 -42.25 4.16
C GLU A 431 -8.95 -42.34 2.67
N ASP A 432 -9.66 -43.23 1.90
CA ASP A 432 -9.36 -43.42 0.48
C ASP A 432 -9.69 -42.23 -0.43
N LEU A 433 -10.56 -41.33 0.02
CA LEU A 433 -10.87 -40.11 -0.74
C LEU A 433 -9.68 -39.16 -0.84
N ILE A 434 -8.79 -39.22 0.11
CA ILE A 434 -7.67 -38.29 0.28
C ILE A 434 -6.34 -39.01 0.11
N ALA A 435 -6.27 -40.28 0.50
CA ALA A 435 -5.06 -41.06 0.41
C ALA A 435 -4.72 -41.47 -1.03
N MET A 436 -3.46 -41.61 -1.33
CA MET A 436 -3.01 -42.25 -2.56
C MET A 436 -3.42 -43.75 -2.55
N PRO A 437 -4.10 -44.25 -3.58
CA PRO A 437 -4.80 -45.55 -3.51
C PRO A 437 -3.92 -46.77 -3.32
N LYS A 438 -2.60 -46.74 -3.44
CA LYS A 438 -1.73 -47.93 -3.39
C LYS A 438 -0.35 -47.78 -2.75
N PHE A 439 0.12 -46.56 -2.41
CA PHE A 439 1.42 -46.38 -1.80
C PHE A 439 1.29 -45.44 -0.59
N LYS A 440 1.48 -46.00 0.60
CA LYS A 440 1.82 -45.17 1.77
C LYS A 440 3.30 -44.80 1.64
N LEU A 441 3.60 -43.64 1.08
CA LEU A 441 4.97 -43.09 0.94
C LEU A 441 5.71 -43.08 2.29
N PHE A 442 4.97 -42.78 3.36
CA PHE A 442 5.54 -42.62 4.69
C PHE A 442 4.94 -43.70 5.63
N SER A 443 5.80 -44.52 6.22
CA SER A 443 5.45 -45.35 7.37
C SER A 443 5.15 -44.45 8.59
N GLN A 444 4.53 -45.02 9.63
CA GLN A 444 4.22 -44.25 10.84
C GLN A 444 5.48 -43.65 11.51
N THR A 445 6.55 -44.45 11.56
CA THR A 445 7.83 -44.01 12.13
C THR A 445 8.47 -42.92 11.25
N LEU A 446 8.52 -43.14 9.92
CA LEU A 446 9.09 -42.16 9.01
C LEU A 446 8.29 -40.85 9.03
N SER A 447 6.95 -40.88 9.08
CA SER A 447 6.11 -39.70 9.19
C SER A 447 6.41 -38.87 10.44
N LYS A 448 6.62 -39.53 11.60
CA LYS A 448 7.02 -38.85 12.83
C LYS A 448 8.34 -38.13 12.70
N TYR A 449 9.37 -38.81 12.19
CA TYR A 449 10.69 -38.18 11.99
C TYR A 449 10.64 -37.06 10.94
N SER A 450 9.93 -37.29 9.83
CA SER A 450 9.74 -36.27 8.79
C SER A 450 9.01 -35.06 9.34
N PHE A 451 7.97 -35.22 10.14
CA PHE A 451 7.27 -34.11 10.79
C PHE A 451 8.20 -33.29 11.69
N VAL A 452 8.95 -33.96 12.58
CA VAL A 452 9.86 -33.27 13.51
C VAL A 452 10.97 -32.56 12.74
N LEU A 453 11.63 -33.25 11.81
CA LEU A 453 12.74 -32.70 11.05
C LEU A 453 12.29 -31.51 10.16
N LEU A 454 11.21 -31.69 9.40
CA LEU A 454 10.66 -30.66 8.53
C LEU A 454 10.24 -29.42 9.34
N THR A 455 9.54 -29.65 10.47
CA THR A 455 9.11 -28.53 11.31
C THR A 455 10.30 -27.78 11.90
N ILE A 456 11.29 -28.43 12.46
CA ILE A 456 12.47 -27.77 13.00
C ILE A 456 13.24 -27.04 11.90
N ALA A 457 13.46 -27.67 10.75
CA ALA A 457 14.21 -27.11 9.62
C ALA A 457 13.52 -25.88 8.99
N THR A 458 12.21 -25.75 9.10
CA THR A 458 11.45 -24.62 8.56
C THR A 458 11.11 -23.57 9.63
N LEU A 459 10.73 -23.99 10.83
CA LEU A 459 10.22 -23.13 11.89
C LEU A 459 11.32 -22.23 12.49
N LEU A 460 12.49 -22.80 12.81
CA LEU A 460 13.57 -22.01 13.43
C LEU A 460 14.09 -20.90 12.50
N PRO A 461 14.38 -21.18 11.21
CA PRO A 461 14.70 -20.11 10.26
C PRO A 461 13.57 -19.11 10.09
N SER A 462 12.28 -19.55 10.06
CA SER A 462 11.15 -18.64 9.91
C SER A 462 11.02 -17.68 11.08
N ILE A 463 11.16 -18.14 12.33
CA ILE A 463 11.14 -17.27 13.50
C ILE A 463 12.30 -16.28 13.43
N PHE A 464 13.51 -16.76 13.13
CA PHE A 464 14.68 -15.90 13.03
C PHE A 464 14.51 -14.81 11.96
N ILE A 465 14.12 -15.19 10.74
CA ILE A 465 13.94 -14.26 9.62
C ILE A 465 12.80 -13.28 9.92
N ASN A 466 11.63 -13.76 10.38
CA ASN A 466 10.49 -12.90 10.68
C ASN A 466 10.79 -11.90 11.81
N ASN A 467 11.59 -12.30 12.81
CA ASN A 467 12.07 -11.39 13.84
C ASN A 467 12.99 -10.31 13.26
N GLN A 468 13.94 -10.69 12.41
CA GLN A 468 14.84 -9.74 11.74
C GLN A 468 14.04 -8.76 10.84
N VAL A 469 13.06 -9.25 10.09
CA VAL A 469 12.18 -8.41 9.27
C VAL A 469 11.41 -7.42 10.13
N TYR A 470 10.84 -7.86 11.26
CA TYR A 470 10.12 -7.00 12.18
C TYR A 470 11.02 -5.90 12.77
N GLU A 471 12.23 -6.25 13.24
CA GLU A 471 13.21 -5.26 13.73
C GLU A 471 13.63 -4.27 12.64
N SER A 472 13.87 -4.74 11.43
CA SER A 472 14.17 -3.87 10.29
C SER A 472 13.04 -2.89 9.98
N LEU A 473 11.78 -3.34 10.04
CA LEU A 473 10.62 -2.48 9.77
C LEU A 473 10.46 -1.35 10.79
N LYS A 474 10.90 -1.54 12.04
CA LYS A 474 10.91 -0.46 13.03
C LYS A 474 11.88 0.65 12.63
N VAL A 475 13.05 0.30 12.13
CA VAL A 475 14.03 1.27 11.64
C VAL A 475 13.58 1.92 10.34
N GLN A 476 13.05 1.11 9.41
CA GLN A 476 12.55 1.60 8.12
C GLN A 476 11.47 2.68 8.29
N LYS A 477 10.63 2.61 9.31
CA LYS A 477 9.59 3.62 9.59
C LYS A 477 10.18 5.03 9.67
N TYR A 478 11.33 5.18 10.30
CA TYR A 478 12.03 6.47 10.44
C TYR A 478 12.83 6.81 9.18
N VAL A 479 13.64 5.89 8.70
CA VAL A 479 14.52 6.11 7.53
C VAL A 479 13.72 6.42 6.27
N MET A 480 12.60 5.74 6.06
CA MET A 480 11.71 6.00 4.91
C MET A 480 10.91 7.29 5.08
N GLY A 481 10.61 7.71 6.30
CA GLY A 481 10.02 9.03 6.57
C GLY A 481 10.94 10.19 6.20
N GLU A 482 12.26 9.94 6.09
CA GLU A 482 13.27 10.92 5.70
C GLU A 482 13.72 10.76 4.23
N ILE A 483 13.04 9.94 3.40
CA ILE A 483 13.53 9.59 2.05
C ILE A 483 13.63 10.79 1.13
N ASP A 484 12.68 11.72 1.22
CA ASP A 484 12.61 12.94 0.40
C ASP A 484 13.23 14.17 1.09
N ALA A 485 13.88 13.97 2.24
CA ALA A 485 14.49 15.03 3.05
C ALA A 485 15.94 14.69 3.41
N ASP A 486 16.66 15.66 3.97
CA ASP A 486 17.98 15.39 4.52
C ASP A 486 17.86 14.44 5.72
N PRO A 487 18.68 13.35 5.77
CA PRO A 487 18.69 12.40 6.86
C PRO A 487 18.95 13.09 8.22
N LYS A 488 18.14 12.78 9.25
CA LYS A 488 18.24 13.44 10.57
C LYS A 488 18.77 12.50 11.66
N MET A 489 18.49 11.20 11.57
CA MET A 489 18.99 10.23 12.55
C MET A 489 20.51 10.24 12.61
N ALA A 490 21.08 9.92 13.77
CA ALA A 490 22.54 9.80 13.93
C ALA A 490 23.06 8.60 13.12
N LEU A 491 24.25 8.72 12.53
CA LEU A 491 24.84 7.64 11.72
C LEU A 491 25.04 6.38 12.53
N ASP A 492 25.54 6.47 13.75
CA ASP A 492 25.79 5.28 14.61
C ASP A 492 24.49 4.57 14.96
N GLU A 493 23.40 5.30 15.14
CA GLU A 493 22.08 4.75 15.37
C GLU A 493 21.59 3.96 14.16
N VAL A 494 21.66 4.54 12.95
CA VAL A 494 21.23 3.87 11.71
C VAL A 494 22.11 2.67 11.38
N LYS A 495 23.44 2.79 11.57
CA LYS A 495 24.41 1.74 11.28
C LYS A 495 24.18 0.49 12.10
N SER A 496 23.85 0.63 13.40
CA SER A 496 23.63 -0.47 14.32
C SER A 496 22.21 -1.05 14.29
N ALA A 497 21.25 -0.31 13.72
CA ALA A 497 19.84 -0.60 13.84
C ALA A 497 19.31 -1.61 12.80
N PHE A 498 19.95 -1.69 11.60
CA PHE A 498 19.49 -2.62 10.56
C PHE A 498 20.04 -4.02 10.76
N PRO A 499 19.16 -5.02 10.91
CA PRO A 499 19.56 -6.43 10.98
C PRO A 499 19.96 -6.98 9.59
N MET A 500 20.38 -8.27 9.54
CA MET A 500 20.79 -8.94 8.33
C MET A 500 19.65 -9.09 7.28
N PHE A 501 18.42 -9.29 7.77
CA PHE A 501 17.22 -9.45 6.93
C PHE A 501 16.19 -8.36 7.23
N PRO A 502 15.47 -7.87 6.23
CA PRO A 502 15.66 -8.04 4.79
C PRO A 502 16.82 -7.16 4.27
N ASN A 503 17.21 -7.32 3.00
CA ASN A 503 18.15 -6.42 2.32
C ASN A 503 17.44 -5.35 1.46
N LEU A 504 16.12 -5.42 1.36
CA LEU A 504 15.23 -4.46 0.70
C LEU A 504 14.34 -3.74 1.71
N SER A 505 14.08 -2.47 1.44
CA SER A 505 13.06 -1.71 2.16
C SER A 505 11.65 -2.05 1.68
N THR A 506 10.64 -1.51 2.37
CA THR A 506 9.23 -1.60 1.95
C THR A 506 8.97 -0.97 0.57
N SER A 507 9.87 -0.16 0.03
CA SER A 507 9.80 0.42 -1.33
C SER A 507 10.86 -0.18 -2.27
N THR A 508 11.30 -1.39 -2.02
CA THR A 508 12.30 -2.15 -2.80
C THR A 508 13.67 -1.47 -2.95
N LEU A 509 13.95 -0.41 -2.19
CA LEU A 509 15.26 0.22 -2.17
C LEU A 509 16.25 -0.64 -1.37
N PRO A 510 17.50 -0.80 -1.83
CA PRO A 510 18.51 -1.52 -1.07
C PRO A 510 18.80 -0.86 0.29
N ILE A 511 18.69 -1.61 1.38
CA ILE A 511 18.89 -1.07 2.73
C ILE A 511 20.29 -0.48 2.91
N LYS A 512 21.31 -1.14 2.38
CA LYS A 512 22.69 -0.59 2.42
C LYS A 512 22.80 0.74 1.68
N ALA A 513 22.05 0.95 0.59
CA ALA A 513 22.02 2.24 -0.11
C ALA A 513 21.29 3.31 0.73
N LEU A 514 20.24 2.95 1.48
CA LEU A 514 19.62 3.87 2.42
C LEU A 514 20.61 4.29 3.53
N VAL A 515 21.37 3.34 4.07
CA VAL A 515 22.43 3.64 5.05
C VAL A 515 23.55 4.50 4.44
N ALA A 516 23.93 4.25 3.19
CA ALA A 516 24.95 5.03 2.47
C ALA A 516 24.61 6.53 2.39
N ARG A 517 23.32 6.92 2.40
CA ARG A 517 22.90 8.34 2.47
C ARG A 517 23.35 9.05 3.74
N TYR A 518 23.37 8.35 4.87
CA TYR A 518 23.83 8.90 6.15
C TYR A 518 25.34 9.08 6.16
N TYR A 519 26.08 8.10 5.62
CA TYR A 519 27.53 8.27 5.41
C TYR A 519 27.84 9.43 4.45
N PHE A 520 27.06 9.59 3.37
CA PHE A 520 27.20 10.73 2.46
C PHE A 520 26.96 12.07 3.16
N ARG A 521 25.88 12.20 3.97
CA ARG A 521 25.60 13.41 4.77
C ARG A 521 26.77 13.79 5.66
N ASP A 522 27.39 12.79 6.29
CA ASP A 522 28.51 12.99 7.21
C ASP A 522 29.87 13.08 6.48
N LYS A 523 29.84 13.22 5.15
CA LYS A 523 31.01 13.35 4.25
C LYS A 523 31.98 12.16 4.24
N MET A 524 31.53 11.02 4.73
CA MET A 524 32.27 9.73 4.71
C MET A 524 32.06 9.03 3.36
N TYR A 525 32.57 9.63 2.29
CA TYR A 525 32.27 9.22 0.90
C TYR A 525 32.75 7.83 0.55
N ASP A 526 33.88 7.40 1.09
CA ASP A 526 34.48 6.11 0.74
C ASP A 526 33.68 4.96 1.38
N GLU A 527 33.20 5.13 2.63
CA GLU A 527 32.29 4.17 3.27
C GLU A 527 30.91 4.14 2.59
N SER A 528 30.39 5.31 2.19
CA SER A 528 29.18 5.38 1.39
C SER A 528 29.33 4.60 0.08
N MET A 529 30.42 4.80 -0.67
CA MET A 529 30.70 4.05 -1.90
C MET A 529 30.86 2.55 -1.68
N ARG A 530 31.48 2.13 -0.57
CA ARG A 530 31.61 0.71 -0.21
C ARG A 530 30.23 0.05 -0.05
N LEU A 531 29.30 0.68 0.70
CA LEU A 531 27.97 0.17 0.89
C LEU A 531 27.15 0.13 -0.41
N LEU A 532 27.32 1.13 -1.29
CA LEU A 532 26.68 1.14 -2.60
C LEU A 532 27.19 -0.01 -3.49
N ASN A 533 28.50 -0.31 -3.46
CA ASN A 533 29.07 -1.44 -4.19
C ASN A 533 28.56 -2.78 -3.66
N GLU A 534 28.47 -2.93 -2.32
CA GLU A 534 27.93 -4.13 -1.67
C GLU A 534 26.43 -4.37 -1.98
N SER A 535 25.70 -3.32 -2.31
CA SER A 535 24.25 -3.38 -2.64
C SER A 535 23.95 -3.32 -4.15
N GLU A 536 24.96 -3.36 -5.02
CA GLU A 536 24.78 -3.17 -6.46
C GLU A 536 23.76 -4.14 -7.07
N ASN A 537 23.81 -5.41 -6.68
CA ASN A 537 22.96 -6.47 -7.23
C ASN A 537 21.67 -6.69 -6.43
N VAL A 538 21.39 -5.89 -5.40
CA VAL A 538 20.18 -6.08 -4.58
C VAL A 538 18.93 -5.66 -5.33
N ASN A 539 18.96 -4.50 -5.97
CA ASN A 539 17.95 -4.00 -6.90
C ASN A 539 18.57 -3.04 -7.91
N PRO A 540 19.21 -3.56 -8.96
CA PRO A 540 19.90 -2.73 -9.95
C PRO A 540 18.93 -1.95 -10.84
N ALA A 541 17.70 -2.43 -11.04
CA ALA A 541 16.76 -1.87 -12.00
C ALA A 541 16.24 -0.47 -11.65
N LEU A 542 16.23 -0.09 -10.37
CA LEU A 542 15.84 1.27 -9.93
C LEU A 542 16.97 2.29 -10.04
N HIS A 543 18.22 1.88 -10.25
CA HIS A 543 19.39 2.78 -10.29
C HIS A 543 19.53 3.71 -9.08
N TYR A 544 19.00 3.31 -7.90
CA TYR A 544 19.05 4.14 -6.70
C TYR A 544 20.48 4.31 -6.18
N ASN A 545 21.34 3.29 -6.35
CA ASN A 545 22.77 3.40 -6.04
C ASN A 545 23.45 4.48 -6.90
N ASP A 546 23.08 4.58 -8.18
CA ASP A 546 23.61 5.61 -9.09
C ASP A 546 23.15 7.01 -8.70
N PHE A 547 21.92 7.15 -8.23
CA PHE A 547 21.43 8.42 -7.70
C PHE A 547 22.31 8.93 -6.55
N ILE A 548 22.70 8.06 -5.61
CA ILE A 548 23.58 8.45 -4.49
C ILE A 548 25.03 8.68 -4.98
N ARG A 549 25.55 7.82 -5.88
CA ARG A 549 26.88 8.02 -6.50
C ARG A 549 26.98 9.36 -7.21
N THR A 550 25.90 9.78 -7.87
CA THR A 550 25.84 11.12 -8.50
C THR A 550 26.10 12.22 -7.48
N ALA A 551 25.47 12.15 -6.31
CA ALA A 551 25.65 13.12 -5.24
C ALA A 551 27.08 13.10 -4.67
N ILE A 552 27.66 11.92 -4.48
CA ILE A 552 29.04 11.74 -3.98
C ILE A 552 30.06 12.37 -4.94
N TYR A 553 29.95 12.04 -6.24
CA TYR A 553 30.88 12.59 -7.23
C TYR A 553 30.70 14.09 -7.47
N ALA A 554 29.45 14.58 -7.37
CA ALA A 554 29.18 16.02 -7.40
C ALA A 554 29.85 16.75 -6.22
N ALA A 555 29.78 16.17 -5.01
CA ALA A 555 30.45 16.73 -3.83
C ALA A 555 31.99 16.68 -3.95
N LYS A 556 32.53 15.67 -4.63
CA LYS A 556 33.98 15.57 -4.97
C LYS A 556 34.36 16.43 -6.20
N GLN A 557 33.43 17.18 -6.80
CA GLN A 557 33.60 17.98 -8.02
C GLN A 557 34.09 17.20 -9.26
N ASN A 558 33.89 15.89 -9.26
CA ASN A 558 34.19 15.04 -10.42
C ASN A 558 32.96 14.98 -11.33
N TYR A 559 32.83 15.96 -12.21
CA TYR A 559 31.63 16.13 -13.02
C TYR A 559 31.50 15.09 -14.15
N ASP A 560 32.59 14.42 -14.56
CA ASP A 560 32.53 13.31 -15.53
C ASP A 560 31.85 12.08 -14.92
N SER A 561 32.27 11.69 -13.72
CA SER A 561 31.62 10.60 -13.00
C SER A 561 30.19 11.00 -12.56
N THR A 562 29.97 12.25 -12.16
CA THR A 562 28.63 12.76 -11.87
C THR A 562 27.69 12.58 -13.06
N ALA A 563 28.14 12.97 -14.26
CA ALA A 563 27.35 12.83 -15.49
C ALA A 563 27.09 11.36 -15.84
N TYR A 564 28.11 10.51 -15.75
CA TYR A 564 27.95 9.08 -16.01
C TYR A 564 26.85 8.44 -15.18
N TYR A 565 26.87 8.62 -13.85
CA TYR A 565 25.86 8.03 -12.96
C TYR A 565 24.49 8.73 -13.07
N ALA A 566 24.46 10.05 -13.21
CA ALA A 566 23.21 10.79 -13.40
C ALA A 566 22.46 10.38 -14.66
N TYR A 567 23.18 10.25 -15.80
CA TYR A 567 22.57 9.84 -17.05
C TYR A 567 22.15 8.37 -17.03
N ARG A 568 22.97 7.48 -16.43
CA ARG A 568 22.62 6.07 -16.24
C ARG A 568 21.33 5.92 -15.45
N ALA A 569 21.16 6.66 -14.35
CA ALA A 569 19.93 6.65 -13.59
C ALA A 569 18.76 7.23 -14.39
N PHE A 570 18.91 8.40 -14.98
CA PHE A 570 17.84 9.10 -15.67
C PHE A 570 17.32 8.36 -16.92
N TYR A 571 18.20 7.92 -17.81
CA TYR A 571 17.76 7.25 -19.04
C TYR A 571 17.16 5.85 -18.80
N ASN A 572 17.50 5.21 -17.68
CA ASN A 572 16.85 3.97 -17.29
C ASN A 572 15.54 4.18 -16.51
N TRP A 573 15.35 5.35 -15.87
CA TRP A 573 14.12 5.69 -15.16
C TRP A 573 13.69 7.15 -15.44
N PRO A 574 13.22 7.46 -16.66
CA PRO A 574 13.05 8.84 -17.14
C PRO A 574 11.90 9.59 -16.46
N ARG A 575 11.00 8.91 -15.73
CA ARG A 575 9.88 9.52 -15.01
C ARG A 575 10.23 9.95 -13.58
N ALA A 576 11.46 9.70 -13.11
CA ALA A 576 11.88 10.13 -11.77
C ALA A 576 12.35 11.58 -11.79
N THR A 577 11.63 12.45 -11.09
CA THR A 577 11.94 13.88 -10.99
C THR A 577 13.33 14.12 -10.39
N SER A 578 13.72 13.35 -9.38
CA SER A 578 15.03 13.45 -8.75
C SER A 578 16.17 13.09 -9.73
N TYR A 579 15.98 12.07 -10.57
CA TYR A 579 16.97 11.68 -11.59
C TYR A 579 17.05 12.70 -12.72
N TYR A 580 15.90 13.26 -13.14
CA TYR A 580 15.84 14.37 -14.09
C TYR A 580 16.63 15.58 -13.60
N LYS A 581 16.41 16.00 -12.34
CA LYS A 581 17.15 17.13 -11.73
C LYS A 581 18.65 16.86 -11.70
N ASN A 582 19.07 15.65 -11.34
CA ASN A 582 20.48 15.28 -11.32
C ASN A 582 21.12 15.26 -12.72
N ALA A 583 20.40 14.77 -13.73
CA ALA A 583 20.87 14.77 -15.11
C ALA A 583 21.06 16.18 -15.66
N LEU A 584 20.11 17.09 -15.42
CA LEU A 584 20.23 18.50 -15.77
C LEU A 584 21.40 19.18 -15.02
N PHE A 585 21.53 18.93 -13.72
CA PHE A 585 22.65 19.46 -12.93
C PHE A 585 24.00 19.01 -13.52
N ALA A 586 24.14 17.73 -13.81
CA ALA A 586 25.39 17.18 -14.39
C ALA A 586 25.71 17.80 -15.75
N ALA A 587 24.71 17.94 -16.63
CA ALA A 587 24.85 18.58 -17.93
C ALA A 587 25.22 20.06 -17.80
N ALA A 588 24.62 20.78 -16.86
CA ALA A 588 24.95 22.19 -16.59
C ALA A 588 26.37 22.36 -16.10
N LYS A 589 26.86 21.51 -15.17
CA LYS A 589 28.26 21.54 -14.70
C LYS A 589 29.27 21.26 -15.80
N LYS A 590 28.91 20.43 -16.79
CA LYS A 590 29.71 20.17 -17.99
C LYS A 590 29.51 21.26 -19.06
N LYS A 591 28.65 22.23 -18.86
CA LYS A 591 28.25 23.25 -19.84
C LYS A 591 27.71 22.68 -21.16
N ASP A 592 27.08 21.51 -21.10
CA ASP A 592 26.56 20.79 -22.27
C ASP A 592 25.09 21.12 -22.51
N THR A 593 24.86 22.16 -23.33
CA THR A 593 23.49 22.57 -23.70
C THR A 593 22.76 21.57 -24.58
N VAL A 594 23.49 20.73 -25.32
CA VAL A 594 22.91 19.69 -26.18
C VAL A 594 22.30 18.61 -25.29
N GLU A 595 23.04 18.16 -24.28
CA GLU A 595 22.55 17.17 -23.33
C GLU A 595 21.42 17.71 -22.45
N ILE A 596 21.48 19.00 -22.02
CA ILE A 596 20.34 19.66 -21.31
C ILE A 596 19.07 19.55 -22.13
N ASN A 597 19.12 19.90 -23.42
CA ASN A 597 17.96 19.81 -24.30
C ASN A 597 17.45 18.38 -24.47
N LYS A 598 18.37 17.40 -24.62
CA LYS A 598 18.03 16.00 -24.75
C LYS A 598 17.35 15.45 -23.49
N VAL A 599 17.90 15.71 -22.31
CA VAL A 599 17.34 15.33 -21.01
C VAL A 599 15.93 15.92 -20.82
N TYR A 600 15.77 17.22 -21.12
CA TYR A 600 14.48 17.89 -21.06
C TYR A 600 13.45 17.24 -21.99
N ASN A 601 13.80 17.03 -23.25
CA ASN A 601 12.89 16.43 -24.24
C ASN A 601 12.46 15.02 -23.86
N VAL A 602 13.38 14.19 -23.35
CA VAL A 602 13.04 12.85 -22.85
C VAL A 602 12.10 12.93 -21.65
N TYR A 603 12.40 13.78 -20.65
CA TYR A 603 11.52 13.92 -19.48
C TYR A 603 10.13 14.44 -19.85
N LYS A 604 10.06 15.45 -20.73
CA LYS A 604 8.82 16.04 -21.23
C LYS A 604 7.90 15.02 -21.90
N THR A 605 8.45 14.02 -22.58
CA THR A 605 7.68 12.95 -23.24
C THR A 605 6.81 12.18 -22.22
N TYR A 606 7.28 12.06 -20.97
CA TYR A 606 6.63 11.28 -19.91
C TYR A 606 5.95 12.15 -18.83
N ARG A 607 6.50 13.33 -18.56
CA ARG A 607 6.03 14.24 -17.50
C ARG A 607 6.20 15.69 -17.91
N ASP A 608 5.31 16.15 -18.78
CA ASP A 608 5.28 17.56 -19.15
C ASP A 608 4.58 18.39 -18.07
N GLY A 609 5.08 19.62 -17.83
CA GLY A 609 4.54 20.51 -16.80
C GLY A 609 5.46 21.67 -16.43
N GLY A 610 4.94 22.57 -15.60
CA GLY A 610 5.67 23.75 -15.15
C GLY A 610 6.97 23.43 -14.39
N GLU A 611 7.01 22.32 -13.63
CA GLU A 611 8.24 21.89 -12.94
C GLU A 611 9.31 21.42 -13.92
N ALA A 612 8.94 20.70 -14.98
CA ALA A 612 9.88 20.29 -16.04
C ALA A 612 10.54 21.51 -16.69
N VAL A 613 9.72 22.51 -17.05
CA VAL A 613 10.17 23.76 -17.65
C VAL A 613 11.06 24.54 -16.67
N ASN A 614 10.67 24.66 -15.41
CA ASN A 614 11.44 25.36 -14.38
C ASN A 614 12.85 24.78 -14.25
N GLN A 615 12.99 23.47 -14.09
CA GLN A 615 14.30 22.82 -13.95
C GLN A 615 15.17 22.96 -15.21
N TYR A 616 14.55 22.83 -16.38
CA TYR A 616 15.24 23.08 -17.67
C TYR A 616 15.79 24.49 -17.76
N LEU A 617 14.95 25.51 -17.46
CA LEU A 617 15.36 26.92 -17.54
C LEU A 617 16.43 27.25 -16.51
N MET A 618 16.41 26.64 -15.31
CA MET A 618 17.47 26.78 -14.32
C MET A 618 18.82 26.25 -14.84
N ALA A 619 18.83 25.06 -15.46
CA ALA A 619 20.03 24.47 -16.01
C ALA A 619 20.59 25.30 -17.19
N MET A 620 19.75 25.77 -18.08
CA MET A 620 20.15 26.64 -19.21
C MET A 620 20.68 28.00 -18.73
N TYR A 621 20.04 28.58 -17.72
CA TYR A 621 20.47 29.82 -17.10
C TYR A 621 21.87 29.68 -16.50
N GLU A 622 22.16 28.58 -15.78
CA GLU A 622 23.49 28.32 -15.22
C GLU A 622 24.57 28.25 -16.29
N VAL A 623 24.31 27.58 -17.39
CA VAL A 623 25.28 27.42 -18.48
C VAL A 623 25.52 28.72 -19.24
N LYS A 624 24.47 29.48 -19.52
CA LYS A 624 24.55 30.72 -20.29
C LYS A 624 24.98 31.95 -19.46
N GLY A 625 24.96 31.81 -18.12
CA GLY A 625 25.29 32.93 -17.23
C GLY A 625 24.23 34.04 -17.19
N GLY A 626 23.04 33.81 -17.73
CA GLY A 626 21.96 34.77 -17.77
C GLY A 626 20.75 34.28 -18.59
N ALA A 627 19.69 35.08 -18.58
CA ALA A 627 18.48 34.83 -19.35
C ALA A 627 18.62 35.37 -20.80
N ASP A 628 18.14 34.62 -21.74
CA ASP A 628 17.99 35.07 -23.13
C ASP A 628 16.53 35.10 -23.58
N LYS A 629 16.27 35.66 -24.77
CA LYS A 629 14.94 35.78 -25.34
C LYS A 629 14.28 34.41 -25.57
N TYR A 630 15.05 33.38 -25.86
CA TYR A 630 14.55 32.04 -26.08
C TYR A 630 13.99 31.43 -24.78
N MET A 631 14.72 31.57 -23.65
CA MET A 631 14.24 31.12 -22.35
C MET A 631 12.98 31.84 -21.90
N LEU A 632 12.88 33.18 -22.14
CA LEU A 632 11.68 33.93 -21.82
C LEU A 632 10.47 33.48 -22.65
N ASN A 633 10.65 33.23 -23.94
CA ASN A 633 9.59 32.69 -24.79
C ASN A 633 9.08 31.32 -24.33
N ILE A 634 9.99 30.43 -23.89
CA ILE A 634 9.60 29.12 -23.34
C ILE A 634 8.79 29.32 -22.05
N LEU A 635 9.22 30.22 -21.18
CA LEU A 635 8.51 30.50 -19.94
C LEU A 635 7.11 31.07 -20.18
N ASP A 636 6.99 32.04 -21.09
CA ASP A 636 5.68 32.63 -21.44
C ASP A 636 4.76 31.60 -22.06
N SER A 637 5.27 30.74 -22.94
CA SER A 637 4.53 29.60 -23.47
C SER A 637 4.06 28.63 -22.37
N ALA A 638 4.93 28.36 -21.38
CA ALA A 638 4.61 27.46 -20.27
C ALA A 638 3.48 28.00 -19.37
N PHE A 639 3.42 29.31 -19.13
CA PHE A 639 2.30 29.92 -18.39
C PHE A 639 0.94 29.73 -19.09
N VAL A 640 0.94 29.69 -20.43
CA VAL A 640 -0.26 29.43 -21.21
C VAL A 640 -0.67 27.95 -21.16
N HIS A 641 0.32 27.05 -21.29
CA HIS A 641 0.03 25.60 -21.36
C HIS A 641 -0.20 24.97 -19.98
N PHE A 642 0.43 25.50 -18.92
CA PHE A 642 0.36 24.95 -17.56
C PHE A 642 -0.15 25.97 -16.54
N PRO A 643 -1.37 26.48 -16.67
CA PRO A 643 -1.90 27.55 -15.82
C PRO A 643 -2.08 27.15 -14.35
N LYS A 644 -2.01 25.86 -14.03
CA LYS A 644 -2.09 25.33 -12.65
C LYS A 644 -0.73 25.24 -11.95
N ASP A 645 0.37 25.24 -12.71
CA ASP A 645 1.74 25.06 -12.19
C ASP A 645 2.43 26.40 -11.83
N THR A 646 1.64 27.34 -11.36
CA THR A 646 2.06 28.73 -11.15
C THR A 646 3.30 28.85 -10.25
N ALA A 647 3.41 28.06 -9.17
CA ALA A 647 4.54 28.15 -8.24
C ALA A 647 5.89 27.86 -8.92
N ALA A 648 5.98 26.78 -9.71
CA ALA A 648 7.19 26.40 -10.43
C ALA A 648 7.56 27.44 -11.49
N LEU A 649 6.57 27.91 -12.26
CA LEU A 649 6.79 28.87 -13.32
C LEU A 649 7.16 30.27 -12.78
N TYR A 650 6.61 30.69 -11.65
CA TYR A 650 7.04 31.92 -10.98
C TYR A 650 8.46 31.83 -10.43
N ASN A 651 8.91 30.65 -9.95
CA ASN A 651 10.31 30.45 -9.58
C ASN A 651 11.24 30.65 -10.78
N ALA A 652 10.92 30.07 -11.92
CA ALA A 652 11.66 30.28 -13.17
C ALA A 652 11.65 31.77 -13.57
N ARG A 653 10.48 32.43 -13.53
CA ARG A 653 10.35 33.85 -13.86
C ARG A 653 11.21 34.73 -12.97
N ASN A 654 11.21 34.49 -11.67
CA ASN A 654 12.03 35.24 -10.71
C ASN A 654 13.53 35.06 -10.99
N LEU A 655 13.97 33.86 -11.35
CA LEU A 655 15.36 33.59 -11.75
C LEU A 655 15.74 34.36 -13.01
N LEU A 656 14.94 34.23 -14.09
CA LEU A 656 15.23 34.83 -15.38
C LEU A 656 15.19 36.39 -15.31
N SER A 657 14.26 36.97 -14.54
CA SER A 657 14.17 38.42 -14.39
C SER A 657 15.39 39.03 -13.66
N ARG A 658 15.97 38.28 -12.70
CA ARG A 658 17.23 38.71 -12.03
C ARG A 658 18.39 38.76 -13.02
N GLY A 659 18.48 37.82 -13.97
CA GLY A 659 19.50 37.80 -15.01
C GLY A 659 19.42 38.95 -16.00
N VAL A 660 18.21 39.39 -16.34
CA VAL A 660 18.00 40.56 -17.23
C VAL A 660 18.41 41.89 -16.57
N LEU A 661 18.17 42.01 -15.26
CA LEU A 661 18.60 43.18 -14.48
C LEU A 661 20.12 43.19 -14.24
N GLY A 662 20.78 42.02 -14.19
CA GLY A 662 22.22 41.88 -13.97
C GLY A 662 23.09 42.21 -15.21
N SER A 663 22.53 42.15 -16.42
CA SER A 663 23.27 42.46 -17.66
C SER A 663 23.49 43.95 -17.92
N GLN A 664 22.88 44.83 -17.12
CA GLN A 664 23.08 46.32 -17.20
C GLN A 664 23.96 46.93 -16.13
N GLY A 665 24.61 46.20 -15.26
CA GLY A 665 25.49 46.79 -14.23
C GLY A 665 26.39 45.76 -13.55
N SER A 666 27.66 45.91 -13.77
CA SER A 666 28.86 45.41 -13.06
C SER A 666 28.66 44.58 -11.80
N GLY A 667 29.17 43.34 -11.84
CA GLY A 667 29.77 42.53 -10.78
C GLY A 667 29.46 42.83 -9.33
N GLN A 668 28.36 42.29 -8.81
CA GLN A 668 28.26 41.93 -7.39
C GLN A 668 27.39 40.66 -7.28
N ALA A 669 27.95 39.64 -6.63
CA ALA A 669 27.21 38.43 -6.25
C ALA A 669 25.94 38.83 -5.49
N VAL A 670 24.74 38.50 -6.04
CA VAL A 670 23.47 38.74 -5.35
C VAL A 670 23.37 37.72 -4.22
N PHE A 671 23.79 38.11 -3.03
CA PHE A 671 23.46 37.44 -1.80
C PHE A 671 21.93 37.37 -1.69
N THR A 672 21.37 36.16 -1.54
CA THR A 672 20.00 36.03 -1.04
C THR A 672 19.90 36.82 0.24
N ASN A 673 18.93 37.78 0.31
CA ASN A 673 18.76 38.62 1.48
C ASN A 673 18.53 37.73 2.70
N GLN A 674 19.54 37.61 3.57
CA GLN A 674 19.56 36.74 4.74
C GLN A 674 18.34 37.00 5.64
N TYR A 675 17.95 38.28 5.77
CA TYR A 675 16.76 38.64 6.56
C TYR A 675 15.46 38.08 5.98
N SER A 676 15.34 38.00 4.65
CA SER A 676 14.18 37.40 3.99
C SER A 676 14.13 35.89 4.25
N THR A 677 15.28 35.22 4.19
CA THR A 677 15.39 33.78 4.50
C THR A 677 15.04 33.48 5.95
N ASP A 678 15.54 34.25 6.88
CA ASP A 678 15.27 34.09 8.31
C ASP A 678 13.83 34.46 8.65
N GLY A 679 13.24 35.44 7.96
CA GLY A 679 11.81 35.74 8.01
C GLY A 679 10.94 34.54 7.62
N GLY A 680 11.27 33.84 6.53
CA GLY A 680 10.58 32.63 6.09
C GLY A 680 10.65 31.49 7.11
N LYS A 681 11.82 31.25 7.70
CA LYS A 681 11.99 30.23 8.76
C LYS A 681 11.16 30.56 10.03
N LEU A 682 11.08 31.82 10.40
CA LEU A 682 10.29 32.27 11.55
C LEU A 682 8.79 32.19 11.27
N PHE A 683 8.36 32.50 10.05
CA PHE A 683 6.96 32.33 9.61
C PHE A 683 6.53 30.90 9.68
N ALA A 684 7.33 29.97 9.15
CA ALA A 684 7.07 28.52 9.20
C ALA A 684 6.97 27.95 10.64
N LYS A 685 7.63 28.62 11.60
CA LYS A 685 7.56 28.30 13.03
C LYS A 685 6.39 28.99 13.77
N GLY A 686 5.50 29.67 13.07
CA GLY A 686 4.38 30.41 13.65
C GLY A 686 4.77 31.71 14.38
N LYS A 687 6.03 32.15 14.29
CA LYS A 687 6.55 33.37 14.95
C LYS A 687 6.33 34.61 14.08
N TYR A 688 5.07 34.91 13.75
CA TYR A 688 4.68 35.89 12.72
C TYR A 688 5.18 37.31 12.99
N THR A 689 5.15 37.81 14.24
CA THR A 689 5.68 39.14 14.57
C THR A 689 7.19 39.23 14.37
N GLN A 690 7.93 38.15 14.73
CA GLN A 690 9.37 38.11 14.51
C GLN A 690 9.71 37.98 13.02
N ALA A 691 8.92 37.22 12.27
CA ALA A 691 9.05 37.10 10.82
C ALA A 691 8.82 38.44 10.13
N ALA A 692 7.78 39.22 10.52
CA ALA A 692 7.50 40.56 10.00
C ALA A 692 8.69 41.48 10.21
N ASN A 693 9.32 41.47 11.39
CA ASN A 693 10.50 42.29 11.68
C ASN A 693 11.70 41.90 10.80
N MET A 694 11.89 40.63 10.49
CA MET A 694 12.93 40.20 9.56
C MET A 694 12.66 40.67 8.13
N TYR A 695 11.41 40.52 7.66
CA TYR A 695 11.03 41.03 6.34
C TYR A 695 11.09 42.55 6.24
N LEU A 696 10.88 43.30 7.32
CA LEU A 696 11.14 44.76 7.37
C LEU A 696 12.64 45.08 7.25
N LYS A 697 13.51 44.31 7.91
CA LYS A 697 14.97 44.46 7.70
C LYS A 697 15.34 44.11 6.25
N ALA A 698 14.69 43.10 5.66
CA ALA A 698 14.88 42.77 4.26
C ALA A 698 14.46 43.92 3.33
N SER A 699 13.31 44.56 3.60
CA SER A 699 12.84 45.71 2.82
C SER A 699 13.72 46.94 2.95
N ASN A 700 14.39 47.11 4.08
CA ASN A 700 15.38 48.23 4.24
C ASN A 700 16.65 47.94 3.43
N ALA A 701 17.06 46.68 3.33
CA ALA A 701 18.21 46.28 2.51
C ALA A 701 17.89 46.29 0.99
N GLU A 702 16.64 46.06 0.63
CA GLU A 702 16.13 46.03 -0.75
C GLU A 702 14.85 46.88 -0.87
N PRO A 703 14.95 48.22 -0.83
CA PRO A 703 13.79 49.13 -0.76
C PRO A 703 12.83 49.01 -1.95
N ASN A 704 13.32 48.60 -3.12
CA ASN A 704 12.53 48.49 -4.35
C ASN A 704 11.90 47.11 -4.55
N ASN A 705 12.07 46.18 -3.61
CA ASN A 705 11.52 44.84 -3.67
C ASN A 705 10.18 44.80 -2.90
N TYR A 706 9.08 44.95 -3.62
CA TYR A 706 7.72 44.95 -3.05
C TYR A 706 7.37 43.65 -2.33
N THR A 707 8.01 42.51 -2.69
CA THR A 707 7.70 41.22 -2.08
C THR A 707 8.02 41.16 -0.60
N HIS A 708 8.97 41.94 -0.13
CA HIS A 708 9.28 42.07 1.30
C HIS A 708 8.11 42.70 2.05
N TYR A 709 7.51 43.77 1.49
CA TYR A 709 6.33 44.43 2.06
C TYR A 709 5.09 43.53 2.02
N GLU A 710 4.89 42.76 0.94
CA GLU A 710 3.85 41.71 0.92
C GLU A 710 4.04 40.68 2.02
N ASN A 711 5.27 40.18 2.22
CA ASN A 711 5.54 39.20 3.26
C ASN A 711 5.33 39.77 4.67
N VAL A 712 5.68 41.05 4.91
CA VAL A 712 5.32 41.74 6.15
C VAL A 712 3.80 41.78 6.34
N ALA A 713 3.07 42.16 5.30
CA ALA A 713 1.61 42.23 5.34
C ALA A 713 0.98 40.87 5.62
N ILE A 714 1.45 39.82 4.97
CA ILE A 714 1.00 38.43 5.20
C ILE A 714 1.28 38.00 6.65
N CYS A 715 2.44 38.34 7.22
CA CYS A 715 2.73 38.04 8.61
C CYS A 715 1.71 38.68 9.55
N TYR A 716 1.39 39.96 9.33
CA TYR A 716 0.38 40.65 10.14
C TYR A 716 -1.03 40.11 9.90
N TYR A 717 -1.39 39.78 8.66
CA TYR A 717 -2.67 39.16 8.32
C TYR A 717 -2.86 37.84 9.07
N THR A 718 -1.85 36.96 9.00
CA THR A 718 -1.87 35.64 9.66
C THR A 718 -1.92 35.79 11.20
N ASN A 719 -1.29 36.82 11.72
CA ASN A 719 -1.33 37.18 13.15
C ASN A 719 -2.59 37.97 13.56
N LYS A 720 -3.59 38.05 12.67
CA LYS A 720 -4.87 38.75 12.86
C LYS A 720 -4.74 40.27 13.17
N ASN A 721 -3.59 40.87 12.86
CA ASN A 721 -3.38 42.33 12.95
C ASN A 721 -3.70 42.97 11.60
N TYR A 722 -4.99 43.04 11.29
CA TYR A 722 -5.47 43.46 9.96
C TYR A 722 -5.18 44.93 9.64
N GLU A 723 -5.13 45.80 10.63
CA GLU A 723 -4.79 47.22 10.42
C GLU A 723 -3.36 47.38 9.87
N LYS A 724 -2.40 46.73 10.52
CA LYS A 724 -1.02 46.76 10.03
C LYS A 724 -0.86 46.04 8.70
N SER A 725 -1.60 44.95 8.51
CA SER A 725 -1.60 44.21 7.26
C SER A 725 -2.01 45.09 6.08
N ILE A 726 -3.10 45.89 6.22
CA ILE A 726 -3.59 46.81 5.19
C ILE A 726 -2.50 47.82 4.81
N ILE A 727 -1.82 48.44 5.80
CA ILE A 727 -0.76 49.43 5.56
C ILE A 727 0.35 48.87 4.67
N TYR A 728 0.78 47.66 4.94
CA TYR A 728 1.88 47.04 4.19
C TYR A 728 1.42 46.43 2.85
N PHE A 729 0.16 46.01 2.72
CA PHE A 729 -0.40 45.65 1.40
C PHE A 729 -0.55 46.90 0.52
N ASP A 730 -0.96 48.02 1.05
CA ASP A 730 -0.99 49.30 0.31
C ASP A 730 0.41 49.73 -0.16
N LYS A 731 1.38 49.58 0.72
CA LYS A 731 2.77 49.89 0.36
C LYS A 731 3.29 48.95 -0.72
N ALA A 732 2.97 47.63 -0.66
CA ALA A 732 3.34 46.68 -1.70
C ALA A 732 2.60 46.94 -3.02
N ALA A 733 1.32 47.31 -2.97
CA ALA A 733 0.51 47.64 -4.13
C ALA A 733 0.95 48.91 -4.86
N SER A 734 1.59 49.85 -4.16
CA SER A 734 2.07 51.10 -4.77
C SER A 734 3.26 50.94 -5.72
N PHE A 735 3.92 49.77 -5.70
CA PHE A 735 5.03 49.49 -6.61
C PHE A 735 4.49 49.14 -8.02
N ALA A 736 4.98 49.82 -9.05
CA ALA A 736 4.60 49.58 -10.42
C ALA A 736 4.87 48.13 -10.90
N ALA A 737 5.88 47.48 -10.30
CA ALA A 737 6.22 46.07 -10.56
C ALA A 737 5.22 45.08 -9.95
N ASN A 738 4.36 45.49 -9.02
CA ASN A 738 3.35 44.63 -8.40
C ASN A 738 2.05 44.65 -9.20
N ASN A 739 1.98 43.78 -10.20
CA ASN A 739 0.83 43.66 -11.07
C ASN A 739 0.04 42.34 -10.88
N THR A 740 0.25 41.63 -9.74
CA THR A 740 -0.33 40.32 -9.47
C THR A 740 -1.76 40.38 -8.93
N GLY A 741 -2.21 41.52 -8.43
CA GLY A 741 -3.51 41.67 -7.75
C GLY A 741 -3.56 41.06 -6.34
N LYS A 742 -2.49 40.38 -5.90
CA LYS A 742 -2.44 39.68 -4.62
C LYS A 742 -2.50 40.63 -3.43
N SER A 743 -1.76 41.74 -3.47
CA SER A 743 -1.77 42.74 -2.41
C SER A 743 -3.16 43.37 -2.25
N GLU A 744 -3.83 43.70 -3.33
CA GLU A 744 -5.18 44.25 -3.32
C GLU A 744 -6.20 43.24 -2.80
N PHE A 745 -6.09 41.97 -3.21
CA PHE A 745 -6.97 40.91 -2.72
C PHE A 745 -6.84 40.70 -1.21
N PHE A 746 -5.63 40.55 -0.67
CA PHE A 746 -5.44 40.34 0.77
C PHE A 746 -5.72 41.61 1.59
N LYS A 747 -5.58 42.79 1.02
CA LYS A 747 -6.10 44.06 1.61
C LYS A 747 -7.61 43.96 1.77
N ALA A 748 -8.33 43.56 0.72
CA ALA A 748 -9.78 43.35 0.80
C ALA A 748 -10.17 42.33 1.86
N MET A 749 -9.48 41.17 1.91
CA MET A 749 -9.74 40.16 2.93
C MET A 749 -9.45 40.64 4.35
N SER A 750 -8.46 41.55 4.53
CA SER A 750 -8.21 42.19 5.82
C SER A 750 -9.37 43.11 6.22
N LEU A 751 -9.93 43.86 5.27
CA LEU A 751 -11.10 44.70 5.50
C LEU A 751 -12.35 43.89 5.83
N VAL A 752 -12.58 42.80 5.13
CA VAL A 752 -13.68 41.85 5.41
C VAL A 752 -13.54 41.27 6.82
N ALA A 753 -12.34 40.85 7.21
CA ALA A 753 -12.09 40.30 8.56
C ALA A 753 -12.27 41.38 9.68
N MET A 754 -12.23 42.66 9.35
CA MET A 754 -12.58 43.78 10.24
C MET A 754 -14.06 44.15 10.19
N GLY A 755 -14.90 43.43 9.43
CA GLY A 755 -16.33 43.75 9.25
C GLY A 755 -16.61 44.92 8.29
N LYS A 756 -15.61 45.43 7.58
CA LYS A 756 -15.69 46.58 6.64
C LYS A 756 -15.94 46.09 5.21
N ASN A 757 -17.03 45.37 4.98
CA ASN A 757 -17.30 44.72 3.69
C ASN A 757 -17.44 45.74 2.53
N SER A 758 -18.05 46.89 2.76
CA SER A 758 -18.18 47.95 1.73
C SER A 758 -16.83 48.49 1.27
N ASP A 759 -15.88 48.62 2.19
CA ASP A 759 -14.55 49.17 1.90
C ASP A 759 -13.69 48.16 1.12
N ALA A 760 -14.01 46.88 1.22
CA ALA A 760 -13.30 45.80 0.51
C ALA A 760 -13.56 45.84 -1.01
N CYS A 761 -14.64 46.43 -1.49
CA CYS A 761 -15.04 46.40 -2.90
C CYS A 761 -14.04 47.12 -3.83
N GLY A 762 -13.51 48.27 -3.40
CA GLY A 762 -12.49 48.97 -4.17
C GLY A 762 -11.24 48.13 -4.43
N PRO A 763 -10.62 47.59 -3.38
CA PRO A 763 -9.49 46.64 -3.53
C PRO A 763 -9.82 45.37 -4.32
N LEU A 764 -11.02 44.80 -4.19
CA LEU A 764 -11.42 43.62 -4.99
C LEU A 764 -11.53 43.97 -6.49
N GLN A 765 -12.06 45.14 -6.84
CA GLN A 765 -12.10 45.64 -8.20
C GLN A 765 -10.70 45.91 -8.77
N ALA A 766 -9.80 46.40 -7.91
CA ALA A 766 -8.40 46.61 -8.30
C ALA A 766 -7.67 45.29 -8.53
N ALA A 767 -7.93 44.27 -7.71
CA ALA A 767 -7.41 42.92 -7.91
C ALA A 767 -7.95 42.28 -9.22
N LYS A 768 -9.23 42.53 -9.55
CA LYS A 768 -9.83 42.11 -10.80
C LYS A 768 -9.13 42.71 -12.03
N LYS A 769 -8.85 44.02 -12.00
CA LYS A 769 -8.09 44.69 -13.07
C LYS A 769 -6.71 44.08 -13.30
N LYS A 770 -6.13 43.46 -12.27
CA LYS A 770 -4.82 42.80 -12.32
C LYS A 770 -4.97 41.28 -12.57
N ASN A 771 -6.16 40.77 -12.95
CA ASN A 771 -6.47 39.38 -13.24
C ASN A 771 -6.15 38.41 -12.09
N TYR A 772 -6.46 38.79 -10.84
CA TYR A 772 -6.30 37.89 -9.71
C TYR A 772 -7.27 36.71 -9.81
N PRO A 773 -6.83 35.45 -9.58
CA PRO A 773 -7.67 34.28 -9.74
C PRO A 773 -8.93 34.28 -8.86
N ASP A 774 -10.03 33.72 -9.39
CA ASP A 774 -11.32 33.53 -8.68
C ASP A 774 -11.96 34.79 -8.08
N ILE A 775 -11.49 36.00 -8.46
CA ILE A 775 -11.86 37.27 -7.81
C ILE A 775 -13.36 37.57 -7.93
N ASP A 776 -14.02 37.12 -9.00
CA ASP A 776 -15.44 37.40 -9.25
C ASP A 776 -16.34 36.80 -8.19
N LYS A 777 -15.97 35.66 -7.61
CA LYS A 777 -16.69 35.05 -6.48
C LYS A 777 -16.71 35.95 -5.25
N PHE A 778 -15.58 36.56 -4.96
CA PHE A 778 -15.42 37.45 -3.78
C PHE A 778 -16.13 38.79 -4.02
N ILE A 779 -16.12 39.32 -5.25
CA ILE A 779 -16.87 40.51 -5.61
C ILE A 779 -18.37 40.25 -5.44
N ALA A 780 -18.89 39.12 -5.94
CA ALA A 780 -20.30 38.76 -5.80
C ALA A 780 -20.71 38.57 -4.32
N LEU A 781 -19.78 38.12 -3.47
CA LEU A 781 -20.07 37.88 -2.06
C LEU A 781 -20.06 39.15 -1.21
N TYR A 782 -19.13 40.07 -1.43
CA TYR A 782 -18.86 41.20 -0.56
C TYR A 782 -19.23 42.55 -1.13
N CYS A 783 -19.50 42.68 -2.43
CA CYS A 783 -19.80 43.93 -3.11
C CYS A 783 -21.26 44.01 -3.56
N LYS A 784 -22.19 43.69 -2.67
CA LYS A 784 -23.64 43.84 -2.89
C LYS A 784 -24.07 45.24 -2.59
#